data_e5fc29cf7100cbb2a3c33fb11c478bd4
#
_entry.id   e5fc29cf7100cbb2a3c33fb11c478bd4
#
_cell.length_a   1.000
_cell.length_b   1.000
_cell.length_c   1.000
_cell.angle_alpha   90.00
_cell.angle_beta   90.00
_cell.angle_gamma   90.00
#
_symmetry.space_group_name_H-M   'P 1'
#
loop_
_entity.id
_entity.type
_entity.pdbx_description
1 polymer ?
#
loop_
_entity_poly.entity_id
_entity_poly.type
_entity_poly.pdbx_seq_one_letter_code
_entity_poly.pdbx_strand_id
1 'polypeptide(L)'
;CIRDSVQKMKDYWDKYGYGDQFGREMELGRDFEFRDGGMFFIRTWDWYDEYIKDWAPQQNHSLSINGGNGKTNYNIALGYLSQDGMMKVNSDNYKRYNANISLNSELNKYVSIRTGVMFTRSDYDKPFNYNTDLYDPMYYLYRWQPMMPYGTFEGKEFRNALTEQKSAPITTKEREYLRLTGGATIKPIKDLTLDIDVAYSSVENRYKKYGTPSLTSGYEIFTARPSVEALRDSYGSYLSAATYDYVYQETGRTENLTANFVATYAKRWGDHDFKAMAGSSLEKSEYEYYWAQRKGLLDPAKPELNLATGDQTTSSSHTWWSVAGFFGRLNYSYKDRYMLELNGRYDGSSRFPSGNRFGFFPSMSAGYRISEEPFMQSLKPYLSTLKIRGSWGMIGNQDVGTDRYISTLSTSVDSWIIDGKKVQSTQKPTIVSSTLTWEKVTTLDLGLDARFFNDALGVTFDWYNRTTSDILTTANLPATLGADAPYENMGTIQTKGWELAIDYRHTFKNGLHFGVTASVADDKTEVTKWTYNTKIPSYGATGWWDKSAYKEGMVLGDIWGLQFDRFLTEDDFNADGSLKAGLPDQTKVFPAGYQFAPGDVLYKDLDNNGEIVKQTNTNDKGDLSVIGNALPRLQFGLNLDAAWKG
;
A
#
# COMPACT_ATOMS: atom_id res chain seq x y z
N CYS A 1 14.23 2.32 39.63
CA CYS A 1 12.75 2.18 39.41
C CYS A 1 12.38 0.90 38.67
N ILE A 2 12.85 0.69 37.42
CA ILE A 2 12.48 -0.49 36.62
C ILE A 2 12.88 -1.82 37.32
N ARG A 3 14.08 -1.86 37.89
CA ARG A 3 14.60 -3.06 38.58
C ARG A 3 13.74 -3.45 39.78
N ASP A 4 13.31 -2.49 40.60
CA ASP A 4 12.44 -2.72 41.75
C ASP A 4 11.03 -3.17 41.32
N SER A 5 10.53 -2.61 40.23
CA SER A 5 9.22 -2.97 39.68
C SER A 5 9.20 -4.43 39.18
N VAL A 6 10.23 -4.82 38.45
CA VAL A 6 10.38 -6.22 37.97
C VAL A 6 10.54 -7.19 39.14
N GLN A 7 11.29 -6.82 40.20
CA GLN A 7 11.47 -7.67 41.37
C GLN A 7 10.14 -7.86 42.12
N LYS A 8 9.37 -6.78 42.36
CA LYS A 8 8.06 -6.87 43.01
C LYS A 8 7.06 -7.73 42.21
N MET A 9 7.09 -7.64 40.87
CA MET A 9 6.26 -8.52 40.03
C MET A 9 6.67 -9.98 40.17
N LYS A 10 7.97 -10.27 40.23
CA LYS A 10 8.44 -11.65 40.47
C LYS A 10 8.00 -12.15 41.85
N ASP A 11 8.19 -11.36 42.89
CA ASP A 11 7.77 -11.69 44.25
C ASP A 11 6.25 -11.94 44.33
N TYR A 12 5.44 -11.18 43.58
CA TYR A 12 4.01 -11.42 43.44
C TYR A 12 3.72 -12.76 42.74
N TRP A 13 4.38 -13.05 41.62
CA TRP A 13 4.18 -14.32 40.90
C TRP A 13 4.62 -15.52 41.72
N ASP A 14 5.73 -15.41 42.44
CA ASP A 14 6.22 -16.48 43.32
C ASP A 14 5.24 -16.75 44.47
N LYS A 15 4.59 -15.69 44.97
CA LYS A 15 3.67 -15.79 46.11
C LYS A 15 2.24 -16.20 45.69
N TYR A 16 1.75 -15.67 44.59
CA TYR A 16 0.34 -15.76 44.20
C TYR A 16 0.10 -16.52 42.88
N GLY A 17 1.13 -16.74 42.09
CA GLY A 17 1.04 -17.29 40.77
C GLY A 17 0.76 -16.25 39.69
N TYR A 18 0.73 -16.70 38.43
CA TYR A 18 0.45 -15.86 37.25
C TYR A 18 -1.03 -16.02 36.87
N GLY A 19 -1.69 -14.91 36.51
CA GLY A 19 -3.03 -14.94 35.96
C GLY A 19 -4.15 -14.43 36.88
N ASP A 20 -5.40 -14.70 36.50
CA ASP A 20 -6.61 -14.15 37.14
C ASP A 20 -7.20 -15.06 38.25
N GLN A 21 -6.35 -15.59 39.12
CA GLN A 21 -6.79 -16.47 40.21
C GLN A 21 -7.70 -15.82 41.26
N PHE A 22 -7.71 -14.47 41.34
CA PHE A 22 -8.51 -13.70 42.30
C PHE A 22 -9.77 -13.06 41.69
N GLY A 23 -10.13 -13.43 40.45
CA GLY A 23 -11.18 -12.76 39.71
C GLY A 23 -10.82 -11.31 39.35
N ARG A 24 -11.79 -10.48 39.05
CA ARG A 24 -11.57 -9.09 38.60
C ARG A 24 -11.47 -8.05 39.71
N GLU A 25 -11.90 -8.38 40.93
CA GLU A 25 -11.80 -7.46 42.06
C GLU A 25 -10.34 -7.35 42.55
N MET A 26 -9.81 -6.15 42.50
CA MET A 26 -8.43 -5.83 42.89
C MET A 26 -8.37 -5.32 44.32
N GLU A 27 -7.35 -5.75 45.05
CA GLU A 27 -7.15 -5.44 46.45
C GLU A 27 -5.88 -4.60 46.67
N LEU A 28 -6.03 -3.50 47.40
CA LEU A 28 -4.91 -2.65 47.80
C LEU A 28 -3.92 -3.42 48.67
N GLY A 29 -2.63 -3.30 48.40
CA GLY A 29 -1.56 -4.03 49.07
C GLY A 29 -1.28 -5.43 48.53
N ARG A 30 -2.23 -6.03 47.78
CA ARG A 30 -2.04 -7.27 47.04
C ARG A 30 -1.82 -7.01 45.56
N ASP A 31 -2.77 -6.39 44.86
CA ASP A 31 -2.76 -6.25 43.40
C ASP A 31 -2.17 -4.91 42.93
N PHE A 32 -2.26 -3.91 43.77
CA PHE A 32 -1.66 -2.59 43.55
C PHE A 32 -1.33 -1.87 44.86
N GLU A 33 -0.45 -0.88 44.79
CA GLU A 33 -0.04 -0.03 45.92
C GLU A 33 0.15 1.44 45.49
N PHE A 34 0.21 2.35 46.47
CA PHE A 34 0.59 3.74 46.25
C PHE A 34 2.05 3.92 46.63
N ARG A 35 2.85 4.43 45.71
CA ARG A 35 4.27 4.66 45.90
C ARG A 35 4.73 5.84 45.04
N ASP A 36 5.65 6.65 45.57
CA ASP A 36 6.28 7.78 44.87
C ASP A 36 5.26 8.76 44.24
N GLY A 37 4.12 8.97 44.91
CA GLY A 37 3.05 9.86 44.44
C GLY A 37 2.16 9.31 43.34
N GLY A 38 2.28 8.03 43.02
CA GLY A 38 1.49 7.34 41.97
C GLY A 38 1.00 5.97 42.40
N MET A 39 0.15 5.39 41.55
CA MET A 39 -0.27 3.99 41.65
C MET A 39 0.74 3.09 40.97
N PHE A 40 1.03 1.99 41.62
CA PHE A 40 1.88 0.94 41.09
C PHE A 40 1.10 -0.37 41.08
N PHE A 41 0.88 -0.93 39.90
CA PHE A 41 0.19 -2.19 39.71
C PHE A 41 1.19 -3.34 39.70
N ILE A 42 0.88 -4.38 40.44
CA ILE A 42 1.72 -5.58 40.64
C ILE A 42 1.11 -6.76 39.91
N ARG A 43 -0.21 -6.86 39.94
CA ARG A 43 -0.95 -7.92 39.25
C ARG A 43 -0.84 -7.77 37.74
N THR A 44 -0.76 -8.90 37.03
CA THR A 44 -0.68 -8.95 35.57
C THR A 44 -1.92 -9.60 34.97
N TRP A 45 -2.20 -9.20 33.75
CA TRP A 45 -3.30 -9.69 32.94
C TRP A 45 -2.78 -10.19 31.60
N ASP A 46 -3.37 -11.23 31.07
CA ASP A 46 -3.15 -11.61 29.67
C ASP A 46 -4.13 -10.85 28.80
N TRP A 47 -3.64 -9.74 28.23
CA TRP A 47 -4.46 -8.88 27.40
C TRP A 47 -4.91 -9.56 26.11
N TYR A 48 -4.17 -10.55 25.62
CA TYR A 48 -4.60 -11.33 24.47
C TYR A 48 -5.87 -12.13 24.82
N ASP A 49 -5.84 -12.87 25.91
CA ASP A 49 -6.99 -13.63 26.37
C ASP A 49 -8.19 -12.75 26.74
N GLU A 50 -7.95 -11.55 27.28
CA GLU A 50 -9.06 -10.64 27.61
C GLU A 50 -9.67 -9.97 26.37
N TYR A 51 -8.89 -9.74 25.36
CA TYR A 51 -9.26 -8.91 24.21
C TYR A 51 -9.75 -9.74 23.01
N ILE A 52 -9.12 -10.88 22.73
CA ILE A 52 -9.32 -11.68 21.52
C ILE A 52 -10.20 -12.92 21.80
N LYS A 53 -11.13 -13.19 20.92
CA LYS A 53 -11.91 -14.44 20.91
C LYS A 53 -11.03 -15.62 20.53
N ASP A 54 -11.29 -16.80 21.07
CA ASP A 54 -10.63 -18.04 20.64
C ASP A 54 -10.91 -18.38 19.18
N TRP A 55 -12.07 -17.99 18.67
CA TRP A 55 -12.45 -18.12 17.27
C TRP A 55 -13.47 -17.07 16.85
N ALA A 56 -13.38 -16.62 15.59
CA ALA A 56 -14.32 -15.70 14.97
C ALA A 56 -14.96 -16.37 13.76
N PRO A 57 -16.30 -16.50 13.69
CA PRO A 57 -16.97 -17.21 12.62
C PRO A 57 -16.91 -16.42 11.30
N GLN A 58 -16.72 -17.18 10.22
CA GLN A 58 -16.87 -16.69 8.86
C GLN A 58 -17.78 -17.64 8.08
N GLN A 59 -18.71 -17.06 7.32
CA GLN A 59 -19.60 -17.79 6.43
C GLN A 59 -19.43 -17.30 5.01
N ASN A 60 -19.31 -18.21 4.07
CA ASN A 60 -19.26 -17.89 2.63
C ASN A 60 -20.21 -18.81 1.88
N HIS A 61 -21.23 -18.23 1.26
CA HIS A 61 -22.21 -18.93 0.46
C HIS A 61 -22.13 -18.46 -0.98
N SER A 62 -22.09 -19.39 -1.91
CA SER A 62 -22.06 -19.11 -3.35
C SER A 62 -23.08 -19.98 -4.09
N LEU A 63 -23.80 -19.37 -5.01
CA LEU A 63 -24.71 -20.03 -5.92
C LEU A 63 -24.33 -19.65 -7.34
N SER A 64 -24.12 -20.64 -8.21
CA SER A 64 -23.85 -20.39 -9.63
C SER A 64 -24.82 -21.20 -10.49
N ILE A 65 -25.43 -20.53 -11.45
CA ILE A 65 -26.34 -21.11 -12.43
C ILE A 65 -25.78 -20.79 -13.82
N ASN A 66 -25.40 -21.83 -14.53
CA ASN A 66 -24.89 -21.73 -15.89
C ASN A 66 -25.84 -22.47 -16.83
N GLY A 67 -26.11 -21.89 -17.97
CA GLY A 67 -26.96 -22.53 -18.96
C GLY A 67 -26.77 -21.93 -20.34
N GLY A 68 -27.44 -22.55 -21.31
CA GLY A 68 -27.40 -22.04 -22.66
C GLY A 68 -27.82 -23.09 -23.68
N ASN A 69 -27.79 -22.65 -24.92
CA ASN A 69 -27.94 -23.49 -26.11
C ASN A 69 -26.71 -23.25 -27.01
N GLY A 70 -26.65 -23.85 -28.18
CA GLY A 70 -25.50 -23.71 -29.10
C GLY A 70 -25.18 -22.26 -29.55
N LYS A 71 -26.05 -21.29 -29.28
CA LYS A 71 -25.90 -19.88 -29.67
C LYS A 71 -25.84 -18.90 -28.50
N THR A 72 -26.48 -19.22 -27.40
CA THR A 72 -26.59 -18.30 -26.25
C THR A 72 -26.15 -19.01 -24.99
N ASN A 73 -25.24 -18.39 -24.26
CA ASN A 73 -24.74 -18.84 -22.96
C ASN A 73 -24.96 -17.76 -21.91
N TYR A 74 -25.37 -18.16 -20.73
CA TYR A 74 -25.50 -17.27 -19.59
C TYR A 74 -24.84 -17.85 -18.34
N ASN A 75 -24.38 -16.97 -17.49
CA ASN A 75 -23.90 -17.28 -16.16
C ASN A 75 -24.54 -16.29 -15.16
N ILE A 76 -25.06 -16.81 -14.07
CA ILE A 76 -25.55 -16.04 -12.93
C ILE A 76 -24.85 -16.58 -11.70
N ALA A 77 -24.07 -15.74 -11.03
CA ALA A 77 -23.40 -16.08 -9.78
C ALA A 77 -23.81 -15.10 -8.69
N LEU A 78 -24.24 -15.65 -7.55
CA LEU A 78 -24.59 -14.90 -6.34
C LEU A 78 -23.64 -15.34 -5.23
N GLY A 79 -23.21 -14.40 -4.40
CA GLY A 79 -22.34 -14.66 -3.28
C GLY A 79 -22.72 -13.84 -2.05
N TYR A 80 -22.59 -14.44 -0.90
CA TYR A 80 -22.72 -13.82 0.40
C TYR A 80 -21.56 -14.22 1.29
N LEU A 81 -20.90 -13.23 1.86
CA LEU A 81 -19.85 -13.40 2.88
C LEU A 81 -20.26 -12.66 4.14
N SER A 82 -20.14 -13.30 5.29
CA SER A 82 -20.23 -12.65 6.61
C SER A 82 -19.03 -13.09 7.44
N GLN A 83 -18.37 -12.12 8.05
CA GLN A 83 -17.20 -12.35 8.90
C GLN A 83 -17.33 -11.49 10.16
N ASP A 84 -17.31 -12.15 11.31
CA ASP A 84 -17.22 -11.46 12.59
C ASP A 84 -15.76 -11.13 12.91
N GLY A 85 -15.54 -10.00 13.54
CA GLY A 85 -14.21 -9.62 14.02
C GLY A 85 -13.77 -10.44 15.22
N MET A 86 -12.48 -10.32 15.52
CA MET A 86 -11.80 -11.15 16.54
C MET A 86 -11.98 -10.64 17.97
N MET A 87 -12.52 -9.45 18.18
CA MET A 87 -12.63 -8.85 19.51
C MET A 87 -13.75 -9.47 20.33
N LYS A 88 -13.52 -9.70 21.64
CA LYS A 88 -14.54 -10.21 22.57
C LYS A 88 -15.67 -9.21 22.82
N VAL A 89 -15.33 -7.91 22.82
CA VAL A 89 -16.25 -6.84 23.20
C VAL A 89 -16.45 -5.90 22.03
N ASN A 90 -17.71 -5.59 21.69
CA ASN A 90 -18.09 -4.63 20.66
C ASN A 90 -17.29 -4.82 19.37
N SER A 91 -17.34 -6.06 18.87
CA SER A 91 -16.53 -6.51 17.73
C SER A 91 -16.97 -5.85 16.44
N ASP A 92 -16.05 -5.72 15.51
CA ASP A 92 -16.35 -5.38 14.14
C ASP A 92 -17.09 -6.52 13.42
N ASN A 93 -17.80 -6.19 12.34
CA ASN A 93 -18.50 -7.14 11.48
C ASN A 93 -18.39 -6.70 10.03
N TYR A 94 -18.09 -7.63 9.15
CA TYR A 94 -18.02 -7.42 7.71
C TYR A 94 -19.02 -8.30 6.98
N LYS A 95 -19.83 -7.70 6.11
CA LYS A 95 -20.77 -8.41 5.21
C LYS A 95 -20.52 -8.00 3.78
N ARG A 96 -20.61 -8.94 2.85
CA ARG A 96 -20.49 -8.67 1.43
C ARG A 96 -21.50 -9.49 0.63
N TYR A 97 -22.19 -8.81 -0.25
CA TYR A 97 -23.13 -9.37 -1.21
C TYR A 97 -22.59 -9.16 -2.61
N ASN A 98 -22.58 -10.18 -3.45
CA ASN A 98 -22.20 -10.05 -4.85
C ASN A 98 -23.21 -10.70 -5.77
N ALA A 99 -23.43 -10.06 -6.91
CA ALA A 99 -24.17 -10.63 -8.04
C ALA A 99 -23.36 -10.40 -9.30
N ASN A 100 -23.14 -11.45 -10.08
CA ASN A 100 -22.48 -11.39 -11.37
C ASN A 100 -23.34 -12.11 -12.40
N ILE A 101 -23.77 -11.38 -13.43
CA ILE A 101 -24.62 -11.88 -14.50
C ILE A 101 -23.90 -11.63 -15.81
N SER A 102 -23.74 -12.63 -16.64
CA SER A 102 -23.20 -12.49 -17.98
C SER A 102 -24.03 -13.24 -18.99
N LEU A 103 -24.15 -12.65 -20.16
CA LEU A 103 -24.85 -13.22 -21.31
C LEU A 103 -24.00 -13.02 -22.56
N ASN A 104 -23.77 -14.10 -23.29
CA ASN A 104 -23.16 -14.08 -24.62
C ASN A 104 -24.10 -14.75 -25.59
N SER A 105 -24.40 -14.11 -26.73
CA SER A 105 -25.33 -14.63 -27.71
C SER A 105 -24.84 -14.41 -29.15
N GLU A 106 -24.80 -15.47 -29.93
CA GLU A 106 -24.63 -15.39 -31.37
C GLU A 106 -25.99 -15.12 -32.02
N LEU A 107 -26.21 -13.88 -32.45
CA LEU A 107 -27.45 -13.49 -33.13
C LEU A 107 -27.55 -14.13 -34.52
N ASN A 108 -26.41 -14.18 -35.20
CA ASN A 108 -26.24 -14.84 -36.48
C ASN A 108 -24.74 -15.09 -36.75
N LYS A 109 -24.39 -15.66 -37.91
CA LYS A 109 -23.00 -15.95 -38.28
C LYS A 109 -22.07 -14.71 -38.36
N TYR A 110 -22.63 -13.52 -38.39
CA TYR A 110 -21.88 -12.28 -38.52
C TYR A 110 -21.83 -11.46 -37.22
N VAL A 111 -22.78 -11.63 -36.30
CA VAL A 111 -22.93 -10.78 -35.14
C VAL A 111 -23.13 -11.59 -33.86
N SER A 112 -22.27 -11.36 -32.91
CA SER A 112 -22.41 -11.84 -31.52
C SER A 112 -22.45 -10.65 -30.57
N ILE A 113 -23.26 -10.75 -29.53
CA ILE A 113 -23.35 -9.75 -28.45
C ILE A 113 -22.94 -10.36 -27.12
N ARG A 114 -22.36 -9.54 -26.26
CA ARG A 114 -22.03 -9.88 -24.90
C ARG A 114 -22.51 -8.76 -23.97
N THR A 115 -23.04 -9.13 -22.83
CA THR A 115 -23.42 -8.18 -21.80
C THR A 115 -23.14 -8.76 -20.43
N GLY A 116 -22.86 -7.89 -19.47
CA GLY A 116 -22.57 -8.29 -18.11
C GLY A 116 -22.98 -7.22 -17.11
N VAL A 117 -23.41 -7.69 -15.94
CA VAL A 117 -23.69 -6.87 -14.76
C VAL A 117 -22.93 -7.47 -13.61
N MET A 118 -22.11 -6.67 -12.94
CA MET A 118 -21.48 -7.01 -11.68
C MET A 118 -21.90 -6.01 -10.62
N PHE A 119 -22.42 -6.53 -9.53
CA PHE A 119 -22.81 -5.74 -8.36
C PHE A 119 -22.15 -6.33 -7.13
N THR A 120 -21.58 -5.47 -6.30
CA THR A 120 -21.04 -5.84 -4.99
C THR A 120 -21.42 -4.76 -4.00
N ARG A 121 -22.00 -5.16 -2.86
CA ARG A 121 -22.18 -4.31 -1.70
C ARG A 121 -21.44 -4.92 -0.53
N SER A 122 -20.65 -4.10 0.18
CA SER A 122 -20.03 -4.47 1.43
C SER A 122 -20.36 -3.47 2.52
N ASP A 123 -20.74 -4.00 3.68
CA ASP A 123 -21.04 -3.26 4.89
C ASP A 123 -20.00 -3.65 5.94
N TYR A 124 -19.29 -2.67 6.49
CA TYR A 124 -18.30 -2.86 7.55
C TYR A 124 -18.66 -1.96 8.73
N ASP A 125 -19.06 -2.60 9.80
CA ASP A 125 -19.37 -1.98 11.08
C ASP A 125 -18.20 -2.20 12.02
N LYS A 126 -17.71 -1.14 12.64
CA LYS A 126 -16.62 -1.22 13.61
C LYS A 126 -16.82 -0.23 14.75
N PRO A 127 -16.31 -0.53 15.96
CA PRO A 127 -16.35 0.44 17.04
C PRO A 127 -15.53 1.68 16.70
N PHE A 128 -16.02 2.83 17.11
CA PHE A 128 -15.32 4.09 16.99
C PHE A 128 -14.16 4.15 17.99
N ASN A 129 -12.95 4.40 17.51
CA ASN A 129 -11.79 4.57 18.35
C ASN A 129 -11.51 6.06 18.60
N TYR A 130 -11.50 6.47 19.85
CA TYR A 130 -11.31 7.86 20.25
C TYR A 130 -9.89 8.39 20.15
N ASN A 131 -8.90 7.53 20.24
CA ASN A 131 -7.50 7.94 20.17
C ASN A 131 -6.99 8.07 18.74
N THR A 132 -7.55 7.28 17.85
CA THR A 132 -7.21 7.33 16.42
C THR A 132 -8.50 7.07 15.64
N ASP A 133 -8.69 7.72 14.52
CA ASP A 133 -9.80 7.39 13.60
C ASP A 133 -9.66 5.97 13.00
N LEU A 134 -8.58 5.28 13.33
CA LEU A 134 -8.27 3.94 12.87
C LEU A 134 -8.58 2.94 13.98
N TYR A 135 -9.53 2.06 13.73
CA TYR A 135 -9.74 0.88 14.54
C TYR A 135 -8.59 -0.09 14.32
N ASP A 136 -7.69 -0.14 15.29
CA ASP A 136 -6.57 -1.07 15.29
C ASP A 136 -6.52 -1.80 16.64
N PRO A 137 -7.14 -2.97 16.73
CA PRO A 137 -7.13 -3.77 17.96
C PRO A 137 -5.71 -4.18 18.36
N MET A 138 -4.81 -4.37 17.39
CA MET A 138 -3.42 -4.77 17.67
C MET A 138 -2.64 -3.64 18.34
N TYR A 139 -2.99 -2.37 18.07
CA TYR A 139 -2.35 -1.21 18.71
C TYR A 139 -2.40 -1.28 20.23
N TYR A 140 -3.52 -1.70 20.80
CA TYR A 140 -3.66 -1.86 22.24
C TYR A 140 -2.93 -3.10 22.75
N LEU A 141 -2.97 -4.22 22.03
CA LEU A 141 -2.31 -5.46 22.44
C LEU A 141 -0.80 -5.31 22.63
N TYR A 142 -0.12 -4.56 21.76
CA TYR A 142 1.33 -4.38 21.89
C TYR A 142 1.74 -3.19 22.79
N ARG A 143 0.83 -2.23 23.05
CA ARG A 143 1.12 -1.06 23.89
C ARG A 143 0.73 -1.22 25.35
N TRP A 144 -0.28 -2.04 25.63
CA TRP A 144 -0.75 -2.24 26.99
C TRP A 144 0.13 -3.28 27.68
N GLN A 145 0.82 -2.81 28.70
CA GLN A 145 1.69 -3.65 29.49
C GLN A 145 0.83 -4.65 30.30
N PRO A 146 1.34 -5.86 30.60
CA PRO A 146 0.58 -6.86 31.37
C PRO A 146 0.06 -6.36 32.72
N MET A 147 0.72 -5.36 33.33
CA MET A 147 0.34 -4.76 34.60
C MET A 147 -0.78 -3.71 34.51
N MET A 148 -1.20 -3.30 33.30
CA MET A 148 -2.31 -2.36 33.18
C MET A 148 -3.58 -2.97 33.75
N PRO A 149 -4.33 -2.26 34.62
CA PRO A 149 -5.44 -2.86 35.33
C PRO A 149 -6.65 -3.08 34.41
N TYR A 150 -7.17 -4.30 34.45
CA TYR A 150 -8.44 -4.64 33.81
C TYR A 150 -9.56 -4.85 34.83
N GLY A 151 -9.22 -5.06 36.09
CA GLY A 151 -10.15 -5.38 37.17
C GLY A 151 -11.01 -4.22 37.66
N THR A 152 -11.69 -4.48 38.78
CA THR A 152 -12.49 -3.55 39.53
C THR A 152 -11.84 -3.27 40.88
N PHE A 153 -12.11 -2.11 41.46
CA PHE A 153 -11.81 -1.79 42.84
C PHE A 153 -13.06 -1.19 43.47
N GLU A 154 -13.49 -1.71 44.62
CA GLU A 154 -14.76 -1.33 45.24
C GLU A 154 -15.95 -1.44 44.28
N GLY A 155 -15.98 -2.50 43.47
CA GLY A 155 -17.03 -2.76 42.47
C GLY A 155 -17.04 -1.83 41.25
N LYS A 156 -16.03 -0.95 41.08
CA LYS A 156 -15.92 0.00 39.97
C LYS A 156 -14.72 -0.31 39.11
N GLU A 157 -14.91 -0.27 37.77
CA GLU A 157 -13.87 -0.60 36.80
C GLU A 157 -12.74 0.46 36.79
N PHE A 158 -11.51 0.01 36.51
CA PHE A 158 -10.42 0.86 36.09
C PHE A 158 -10.59 1.22 34.59
N ARG A 159 -10.20 2.43 34.23
CA ARG A 159 -10.16 2.84 32.84
C ARG A 159 -9.11 2.03 32.07
N ASN A 160 -9.51 1.41 30.96
CA ASN A 160 -8.65 0.65 30.08
C ASN A 160 -9.24 0.57 28.67
N ALA A 161 -8.51 -0.02 27.71
CA ALA A 161 -8.93 -0.13 26.31
C ALA A 161 -10.25 -0.91 26.14
N LEU A 162 -10.49 -1.95 26.93
CA LEU A 162 -11.72 -2.72 26.86
C LEU A 162 -12.93 -1.95 27.39
N THR A 163 -12.78 -1.22 28.46
CA THR A 163 -13.87 -0.40 29.01
C THR A 163 -14.23 0.74 28.03
N GLU A 164 -13.25 1.32 27.36
CA GLU A 164 -13.48 2.31 26.30
C GLU A 164 -14.18 1.69 25.10
N GLN A 165 -13.75 0.53 24.65
CA GLN A 165 -14.36 -0.16 23.51
C GLN A 165 -15.80 -0.61 23.76
N LYS A 166 -16.12 -1.04 24.98
CA LYS A 166 -17.45 -1.48 25.41
C LYS A 166 -18.55 -0.45 25.12
N SER A 167 -18.23 0.81 25.31
CA SER A 167 -19.14 1.95 25.15
C SER A 167 -18.92 2.71 23.83
N ALA A 168 -17.98 2.29 23.01
CA ALA A 168 -17.71 2.95 21.74
C ALA A 168 -18.90 2.82 20.79
N PRO A 169 -19.38 3.92 20.18
CA PRO A 169 -20.41 3.84 19.13
C PRO A 169 -19.90 3.14 17.88
N ILE A 170 -20.82 2.59 17.09
CA ILE A 170 -20.47 1.89 15.87
C ILE A 170 -20.30 2.89 14.72
N THR A 171 -19.17 2.80 14.06
CA THR A 171 -18.87 3.46 12.80
C THR A 171 -19.27 2.53 11.66
N THR A 172 -20.01 3.02 10.70
CA THR A 172 -20.46 2.25 9.53
C THR A 172 -19.75 2.71 8.28
N LYS A 173 -19.22 1.76 7.52
CA LYS A 173 -18.65 1.98 6.20
C LYS A 173 -19.31 1.08 5.19
N GLU A 174 -20.07 1.68 4.27
CA GLU A 174 -20.70 1.00 3.16
C GLU A 174 -19.90 1.25 1.88
N ARG A 175 -19.77 0.22 1.05
CA ARG A 175 -19.20 0.35 -0.29
C ARG A 175 -20.06 -0.40 -1.29
N GLU A 176 -20.53 0.32 -2.30
CA GLU A 176 -21.24 -0.25 -3.44
C GLU A 176 -20.38 -0.16 -4.69
N TYR A 177 -20.35 -1.23 -5.45
CA TYR A 177 -19.72 -1.31 -6.76
C TYR A 177 -20.71 -1.86 -7.78
N LEU A 178 -20.96 -1.08 -8.82
CA LEU A 178 -21.74 -1.50 -9.98
C LEU A 178 -20.87 -1.43 -11.22
N ARG A 179 -20.88 -2.49 -12.03
CA ARG A 179 -20.28 -2.47 -13.36
C ARG A 179 -21.26 -3.04 -14.38
N LEU A 180 -21.49 -2.27 -15.43
CA LEU A 180 -22.28 -2.66 -16.60
C LEU A 180 -21.32 -2.78 -17.78
N THR A 181 -21.41 -3.88 -18.52
CA THR A 181 -20.62 -4.09 -19.72
C THR A 181 -21.52 -4.49 -20.88
N GLY A 182 -21.24 -3.94 -22.04
CA GLY A 182 -21.88 -4.28 -23.28
C GLY A 182 -20.85 -4.38 -24.39
N GLY A 183 -20.98 -5.36 -25.27
CA GLY A 183 -20.09 -5.51 -26.39
C GLY A 183 -20.73 -6.22 -27.58
N ALA A 184 -20.16 -6.00 -28.75
CA ALA A 184 -20.53 -6.65 -29.98
C ALA A 184 -19.28 -7.08 -30.76
N THR A 185 -19.31 -8.28 -31.29
CA THR A 185 -18.34 -8.77 -32.26
C THR A 185 -19.04 -8.92 -33.60
N ILE A 186 -18.50 -8.25 -34.61
CA ILE A 186 -19.04 -8.25 -35.97
C ILE A 186 -17.99 -8.86 -36.92
N LYS A 187 -18.37 -9.84 -37.70
CA LYS A 187 -17.53 -10.51 -38.72
C LYS A 187 -18.10 -10.21 -40.11
N PRO A 188 -17.83 -9.03 -40.68
CA PRO A 188 -18.45 -8.60 -41.93
C PRO A 188 -17.99 -9.42 -43.15
N ILE A 189 -16.75 -9.84 -43.13
CA ILE A 189 -16.12 -10.72 -44.14
C ILE A 189 -15.24 -11.76 -43.45
N LYS A 190 -14.85 -12.78 -44.22
CA LYS A 190 -13.85 -13.76 -43.75
C LYS A 190 -12.57 -13.03 -43.32
N ASP A 191 -11.95 -13.51 -42.26
CA ASP A 191 -10.67 -13.02 -41.73
C ASP A 191 -10.70 -11.60 -41.10
N LEU A 192 -11.84 -10.87 -41.10
CA LEU A 192 -12.00 -9.57 -40.46
C LEU A 192 -12.99 -9.65 -39.30
N THR A 193 -12.57 -9.18 -38.12
CA THR A 193 -13.38 -9.07 -36.92
C THR A 193 -13.36 -7.63 -36.42
N LEU A 194 -14.54 -7.09 -36.12
CA LEU A 194 -14.71 -5.79 -35.48
C LEU A 194 -15.28 -6.04 -34.09
N ASP A 195 -14.60 -5.55 -33.06
CA ASP A 195 -15.03 -5.63 -31.67
C ASP A 195 -15.35 -4.22 -31.15
N ILE A 196 -16.48 -4.09 -30.51
CA ILE A 196 -16.92 -2.87 -29.81
C ILE A 196 -17.22 -3.27 -28.38
N ASP A 197 -16.64 -2.58 -27.42
CA ASP A 197 -16.86 -2.79 -25.99
C ASP A 197 -17.11 -1.46 -25.28
N VAL A 198 -18.14 -1.43 -24.45
CA VAL A 198 -18.43 -0.30 -23.55
C VAL A 198 -18.59 -0.85 -22.15
N ALA A 199 -17.92 -0.21 -21.19
CA ALA A 199 -18.07 -0.52 -19.78
C ALA A 199 -18.31 0.76 -18.98
N TYR A 200 -19.32 0.73 -18.15
CA TYR A 200 -19.57 1.75 -17.12
C TYR A 200 -19.39 1.12 -15.75
N SER A 201 -18.69 1.79 -14.85
CA SER A 201 -18.63 1.37 -13.45
C SER A 201 -18.81 2.55 -12.51
N SER A 202 -19.48 2.29 -11.39
CA SER A 202 -19.65 3.24 -10.28
C SER A 202 -19.19 2.57 -8.99
N VAL A 203 -18.35 3.27 -8.23
CA VAL A 203 -17.99 2.91 -6.86
C VAL A 203 -18.49 4.00 -5.95
N GLU A 204 -19.35 3.68 -5.01
CA GLU A 204 -19.82 4.61 -3.99
C GLU A 204 -19.36 4.12 -2.62
N ASN A 205 -18.72 5.00 -1.86
CA ASN A 205 -18.31 4.75 -0.48
C ASN A 205 -19.09 5.73 0.40
N ARG A 206 -19.77 5.21 1.41
CA ARG A 206 -20.45 5.99 2.45
C ARG A 206 -19.82 5.66 3.79
N TYR A 207 -19.51 6.68 4.57
CA TYR A 207 -18.93 6.52 5.89
C TYR A 207 -19.69 7.39 6.88
N LYS A 208 -20.11 6.79 8.00
CA LYS A 208 -20.79 7.48 9.10
C LYS A 208 -20.09 7.13 10.40
N LYS A 209 -19.68 8.14 11.13
CA LYS A 209 -19.19 7.99 12.50
C LYS A 209 -19.78 9.06 13.41
N TYR A 210 -19.83 8.76 14.66
CA TYR A 210 -20.26 9.71 15.66
C TYR A 210 -19.59 9.43 16.99
N GLY A 211 -19.42 10.46 17.79
CA GLY A 211 -18.92 10.38 19.14
C GLY A 211 -19.99 10.76 20.16
N THR A 212 -19.81 10.36 21.38
CA THR A 212 -20.69 10.70 22.48
C THR A 212 -19.90 11.36 23.61
N PRO A 213 -20.51 12.31 24.35
CA PRO A 213 -19.80 13.08 25.37
C PRO A 213 -19.37 12.26 26.60
N SER A 214 -20.05 11.17 26.88
CA SER A 214 -19.79 10.37 28.07
C SER A 214 -19.79 8.92 27.74
N LEU A 215 -18.64 8.30 27.85
CA LEU A 215 -18.50 6.95 27.31
C LEU A 215 -18.21 5.92 28.33
N THR A 216 -17.31 6.17 29.25
CA THR A 216 -16.89 5.18 30.20
C THR A 216 -16.64 5.84 31.53
N SER A 217 -17.30 5.35 32.57
CA SER A 217 -16.93 5.68 33.92
C SER A 217 -15.93 4.67 34.46
N GLY A 218 -14.85 5.11 35.00
CA GLY A 218 -13.82 4.25 35.56
C GLY A 218 -12.85 5.04 36.44
N TYR A 219 -11.96 4.37 37.15
CA TYR A 219 -10.85 5.02 37.84
C TYR A 219 -9.77 5.46 36.83
N GLU A 220 -9.34 6.71 36.93
CA GLU A 220 -8.26 7.25 36.09
C GLU A 220 -6.89 6.73 36.53
N ILE A 221 -6.18 6.09 35.62
CA ILE A 221 -4.87 5.47 35.89
C ILE A 221 -3.69 6.17 35.21
N PHE A 222 -3.95 7.07 34.25
CA PHE A 222 -2.90 7.70 33.45
C PHE A 222 -2.35 8.98 34.10
N THR A 223 -2.98 9.47 35.15
CA THR A 223 -2.51 10.62 35.94
C THR A 223 -2.05 10.15 37.31
N ALA A 224 -1.05 10.79 37.88
CA ALA A 224 -0.57 10.47 39.23
C ALA A 224 -1.72 10.50 40.27
N ARG A 225 -1.82 9.45 41.08
CA ARG A 225 -2.79 9.31 42.16
C ARG A 225 -2.03 8.90 43.40
N PRO A 226 -1.86 9.83 44.40
CA PRO A 226 -1.02 9.58 45.55
C PRO A 226 -1.69 8.77 46.67
N SER A 227 -3.02 8.60 46.63
CA SER A 227 -3.77 7.95 47.71
C SER A 227 -5.06 7.29 47.21
N VAL A 228 -5.67 6.48 48.09
CA VAL A 228 -6.99 5.85 47.82
C VAL A 228 -8.08 6.92 47.65
N GLU A 229 -8.05 7.99 48.42
CA GLU A 229 -9.00 9.09 48.31
C GLU A 229 -8.87 9.75 46.91
N ALA A 230 -7.64 10.05 46.49
CA ALA A 230 -7.39 10.60 45.16
C ALA A 230 -7.80 9.64 44.03
N LEU A 231 -7.71 8.32 44.23
CA LEU A 231 -8.23 7.32 43.30
C LEU A 231 -9.76 7.35 43.28
N ARG A 232 -10.44 7.34 44.41
CA ARG A 232 -11.90 7.42 44.50
C ARG A 232 -12.45 8.67 43.85
N ASP A 233 -11.79 9.80 44.07
CA ASP A 233 -12.15 11.11 43.48
C ASP A 233 -11.93 11.14 41.96
N SER A 234 -11.08 10.25 41.44
CA SER A 234 -10.82 10.13 40.02
C SER A 234 -11.91 9.39 39.25
N TYR A 235 -12.83 8.71 39.94
CA TYR A 235 -13.89 7.96 39.29
C TYR A 235 -14.84 8.89 38.54
N GLY A 236 -14.89 8.74 37.27
CA GLY A 236 -15.70 9.62 36.42
C GLY A 236 -15.71 9.22 34.97
N SER A 237 -16.24 10.10 34.19
CA SER A 237 -16.34 9.96 32.74
C SER A 237 -15.08 10.50 32.06
N TYR A 238 -14.45 9.70 31.21
CA TYR A 238 -13.14 9.98 30.66
C TYR A 238 -13.19 10.41 29.25
N LEU A 239 -13.75 11.17 28.69
CA LEU A 239 -13.46 11.75 27.38
C LEU A 239 -13.87 13.21 27.41
N SER A 240 -13.02 14.06 26.92
CA SER A 240 -13.36 15.43 26.71
C SER A 240 -14.58 15.50 25.81
N ALA A 241 -15.74 15.72 26.41
CA ALA A 241 -17.02 15.87 25.71
C ALA A 241 -16.93 16.78 24.49
N ALA A 242 -16.11 17.84 24.59
CA ALA A 242 -15.98 18.85 23.55
C ALA A 242 -15.23 18.38 22.30
N THR A 243 -14.39 17.34 22.40
CA THR A 243 -13.56 16.90 21.26
C THR A 243 -14.26 15.87 20.40
N TYR A 244 -15.06 14.98 20.99
CA TYR A 244 -15.65 13.82 20.30
C TYR A 244 -17.18 13.88 20.17
N ASP A 245 -17.82 14.90 20.69
CA ASP A 245 -19.26 15.13 20.56
C ASP A 245 -19.58 15.66 19.17
N TYR A 246 -19.71 14.77 18.20
CA TYR A 246 -20.05 15.12 16.81
C TYR A 246 -20.68 13.96 16.05
N VAL A 247 -21.38 14.30 14.98
CA VAL A 247 -21.75 13.37 13.89
C VAL A 247 -20.99 13.77 12.65
N TYR A 248 -20.41 12.78 11.99
CA TYR A 248 -19.67 12.92 10.74
C TYR A 248 -20.24 11.97 9.70
N GLN A 249 -20.49 12.48 8.51
CA GLN A 249 -20.91 11.70 7.35
C GLN A 249 -20.13 12.12 6.12
N GLU A 250 -19.69 11.15 5.33
CA GLU A 250 -19.06 11.39 4.04
C GLU A 250 -19.60 10.45 2.97
N THR A 251 -19.57 10.92 1.75
CA THR A 251 -19.84 10.11 0.55
C THR A 251 -18.81 10.45 -0.52
N GLY A 252 -18.19 9.43 -1.07
CA GLY A 252 -17.31 9.53 -2.22
C GLY A 252 -17.80 8.62 -3.33
N ARG A 253 -17.99 9.16 -4.55
CA ARG A 253 -18.43 8.41 -5.72
C ARG A 253 -17.42 8.55 -6.85
N THR A 254 -16.99 7.41 -7.40
CA THR A 254 -16.16 7.36 -8.61
C THR A 254 -16.94 6.71 -9.73
N GLU A 255 -17.06 7.39 -10.84
CA GLU A 255 -17.66 6.85 -12.06
C GLU A 255 -16.59 6.71 -13.15
N ASN A 256 -16.58 5.55 -13.82
CA ASN A 256 -15.68 5.31 -14.93
C ASN A 256 -16.49 4.85 -16.15
N LEU A 257 -16.16 5.43 -17.29
CA LEU A 257 -16.68 5.03 -18.60
C LEU A 257 -15.49 4.65 -19.48
N THR A 258 -15.53 3.44 -20.03
CA THR A 258 -14.53 2.95 -21.00
C THR A 258 -15.24 2.52 -22.26
N ALA A 259 -14.73 2.93 -23.42
CA ALA A 259 -15.20 2.49 -24.72
C ALA A 259 -14.00 2.09 -25.59
N ASN A 260 -14.09 0.91 -26.23
CA ASN A 260 -13.05 0.40 -27.11
C ASN A 260 -13.68 0.00 -28.45
N PHE A 261 -12.96 0.31 -29.51
CA PHE A 261 -13.22 -0.19 -30.85
C PHE A 261 -11.94 -0.84 -31.40
N VAL A 262 -12.04 -2.08 -31.89
CA VAL A 262 -10.90 -2.84 -32.42
C VAL A 262 -11.28 -3.53 -33.71
N ALA A 263 -10.52 -3.31 -34.76
CA ALA A 263 -10.58 -4.04 -36.02
C ALA A 263 -9.38 -4.99 -36.11
N THR A 264 -9.63 -6.27 -36.31
CA THR A 264 -8.61 -7.31 -36.43
C THR A 264 -8.78 -8.03 -37.76
N TYR A 265 -7.72 -8.05 -38.55
CA TYR A 265 -7.60 -8.88 -39.76
C TYR A 265 -6.56 -9.96 -39.50
N ALA A 266 -6.95 -11.24 -39.62
CA ALA A 266 -6.08 -12.38 -39.38
C ALA A 266 -6.17 -13.36 -40.55
N LYS A 267 -5.02 -13.71 -41.16
CA LYS A 267 -4.96 -14.59 -42.31
C LYS A 267 -3.74 -15.49 -42.26
N ARG A 268 -3.97 -16.76 -42.52
CA ARG A 268 -2.90 -17.74 -42.70
C ARG A 268 -2.88 -18.22 -44.18
N TRP A 269 -1.69 -18.23 -44.77
CA TRP A 269 -1.47 -18.78 -46.12
C TRP A 269 -0.14 -19.55 -46.18
N GLY A 270 -0.23 -20.84 -46.45
CA GLY A 270 0.93 -21.72 -46.36
C GLY A 270 1.57 -21.65 -44.98
N ASP A 271 2.85 -21.35 -44.96
CA ASP A 271 3.68 -21.26 -43.76
C ASP A 271 3.64 -19.86 -43.08
N HIS A 272 2.87 -18.93 -43.66
CA HIS A 272 2.79 -17.55 -43.18
C HIS A 272 1.54 -17.34 -42.33
N ASP A 273 1.69 -16.79 -41.15
CA ASP A 273 0.60 -16.32 -40.27
C ASP A 273 0.74 -14.81 -40.07
N PHE A 274 -0.30 -14.09 -40.42
CA PHE A 274 -0.35 -12.63 -40.35
C PHE A 274 -1.58 -12.17 -39.63
N LYS A 275 -1.39 -11.25 -38.68
CA LYS A 275 -2.48 -10.59 -37.96
C LYS A 275 -2.19 -9.09 -37.81
N ALA A 276 -3.09 -8.27 -38.33
CA ALA A 276 -3.07 -6.83 -38.16
C ALA A 276 -4.25 -6.39 -37.32
N MET A 277 -4.02 -5.45 -36.41
CA MET A 277 -5.03 -4.90 -35.54
C MET A 277 -4.89 -3.37 -35.51
N ALA A 278 -6.01 -2.66 -35.56
CA ALA A 278 -6.07 -1.23 -35.32
C ALA A 278 -7.27 -0.92 -34.44
N GLY A 279 -7.15 0.06 -33.57
CA GLY A 279 -8.23 0.36 -32.64
C GLY A 279 -8.12 1.75 -32.01
N SER A 280 -9.17 2.10 -31.30
CA SER A 280 -9.23 3.28 -30.46
C SER A 280 -9.81 2.94 -29.08
N SER A 281 -9.40 3.67 -28.08
CA SER A 281 -9.91 3.57 -26.71
C SER A 281 -10.24 4.94 -26.16
N LEU A 282 -11.31 5.04 -25.41
CA LEU A 282 -11.69 6.21 -24.64
C LEU A 282 -11.92 5.77 -23.19
N GLU A 283 -11.35 6.50 -22.25
CA GLU A 283 -11.57 6.33 -20.81
C GLU A 283 -11.86 7.68 -20.17
N LYS A 284 -12.90 7.74 -19.34
CA LYS A 284 -13.22 8.88 -18.49
C LYS A 284 -13.41 8.39 -17.07
N SER A 285 -12.82 9.08 -16.12
CA SER A 285 -13.05 8.89 -14.69
C SER A 285 -13.47 10.21 -14.07
N GLU A 286 -14.47 10.15 -13.21
CA GLU A 286 -15.02 11.31 -12.50
C GLU A 286 -15.19 10.91 -11.03
N TYR A 287 -14.71 11.77 -10.13
CA TYR A 287 -14.78 11.56 -8.68
C TYR A 287 -15.43 12.75 -8.02
N GLU A 288 -16.48 12.50 -7.29
CA GLU A 288 -17.18 13.43 -6.42
C GLU A 288 -17.04 12.99 -4.97
N TYR A 289 -16.77 13.93 -4.11
CA TYR A 289 -16.65 13.69 -2.67
C TYR A 289 -17.23 14.87 -1.91
N TYR A 290 -17.99 14.57 -0.86
CA TYR A 290 -18.47 15.54 0.10
C TYR A 290 -18.58 14.93 1.48
N TRP A 291 -18.38 15.78 2.49
CA TRP A 291 -18.55 15.40 3.88
C TRP A 291 -19.15 16.54 4.69
N ALA A 292 -19.80 16.18 5.79
CA ALA A 292 -20.32 17.09 6.77
C ALA A 292 -20.08 16.57 8.18
N GLN A 293 -19.75 17.48 9.08
CA GLN A 293 -19.63 17.23 10.51
C GLN A 293 -20.41 18.28 11.26
N ARG A 294 -21.12 17.88 12.32
CA ARG A 294 -21.77 18.79 13.25
C ARG A 294 -21.57 18.34 14.68
N LYS A 295 -21.22 19.29 15.55
CA LYS A 295 -21.00 19.07 16.99
C LYS A 295 -22.30 19.17 17.78
N GLY A 296 -22.27 18.72 19.07
CA GLY A 296 -23.39 18.84 19.99
C GLY A 296 -24.55 17.91 19.64
N LEU A 297 -24.29 16.60 19.61
CA LEU A 297 -25.32 15.58 19.37
C LEU A 297 -26.31 15.51 20.53
N LEU A 298 -27.59 15.70 20.24
CA LEU A 298 -28.65 15.69 21.25
C LEU A 298 -29.00 14.29 21.77
N ASP A 299 -28.98 13.29 20.89
CA ASP A 299 -29.36 11.92 21.21
C ASP A 299 -28.41 10.93 20.52
N PRO A 300 -27.53 10.26 21.28
CA PRO A 300 -26.62 9.22 20.73
C PRO A 300 -27.34 8.03 20.07
N ALA A 301 -28.59 7.77 20.43
CA ALA A 301 -29.38 6.72 19.80
C ALA A 301 -29.85 7.10 18.38
N LYS A 302 -29.79 8.40 18.05
CA LYS A 302 -30.17 8.94 16.73
C LYS A 302 -29.08 9.88 16.22
N PRO A 303 -27.91 9.37 15.81
CA PRO A 303 -26.78 10.17 15.41
C PRO A 303 -26.98 10.75 14.00
N GLU A 304 -27.80 11.79 13.90
CA GLU A 304 -28.07 12.49 12.65
C GLU A 304 -27.59 13.94 12.70
N LEU A 305 -27.10 14.46 11.56
CA LEU A 305 -26.57 15.83 11.47
C LEU A 305 -27.59 16.90 11.85
N ASN A 306 -28.88 16.68 11.55
CA ASN A 306 -29.96 17.62 11.91
C ASN A 306 -30.35 17.57 13.39
N LEU A 307 -29.94 16.53 14.12
CA LEU A 307 -30.13 16.39 15.57
C LEU A 307 -28.91 16.81 16.37
N ALA A 308 -27.93 17.42 15.76
CA ALA A 308 -26.82 18.08 16.41
C ALA A 308 -27.01 19.60 16.36
N THR A 309 -26.62 20.33 17.42
CA THR A 309 -26.95 21.76 17.60
C THR A 309 -25.74 22.70 17.55
N GLY A 310 -24.52 22.15 17.60
CA GLY A 310 -23.30 22.94 17.62
C GLY A 310 -22.76 23.29 16.23
N ASP A 311 -21.48 23.68 16.20
CA ASP A 311 -20.78 24.09 14.97
C ASP A 311 -20.82 23.02 13.89
N GLN A 312 -21.00 23.48 12.66
CA GLN A 312 -20.98 22.63 11.49
C GLN A 312 -19.79 22.93 10.58
N THR A 313 -19.25 21.90 9.99
CA THR A 313 -18.17 21.99 9.00
C THR A 313 -18.50 21.09 7.82
N THR A 314 -18.30 21.58 6.61
CA THR A 314 -18.56 20.84 5.37
C THR A 314 -17.43 21.07 4.40
N SER A 315 -17.17 20.11 3.53
CA SER A 315 -16.27 20.28 2.38
C SER A 315 -16.68 19.35 1.25
N SER A 316 -16.28 19.69 0.04
CA SER A 316 -16.49 18.87 -1.14
C SER A 316 -15.30 18.96 -2.09
N SER A 317 -15.13 17.97 -2.93
CA SER A 317 -14.21 18.00 -4.06
C SER A 317 -14.82 17.30 -5.26
N HIS A 318 -14.49 17.80 -6.45
CA HIS A 318 -14.86 17.18 -7.70
C HIS A 318 -13.65 17.18 -8.62
N THR A 319 -13.28 16.03 -9.12
CA THR A 319 -12.14 15.87 -10.04
C THR A 319 -12.53 14.92 -11.17
N TRP A 320 -11.95 15.14 -12.33
CA TRP A 320 -12.15 14.26 -13.47
C TRP A 320 -10.92 14.23 -14.37
N TRP A 321 -10.79 13.15 -15.11
CA TRP A 321 -9.79 13.03 -16.16
C TRP A 321 -10.31 12.14 -17.29
N SER A 322 -9.70 12.27 -18.45
CA SER A 322 -9.98 11.42 -19.61
C SER A 322 -8.72 11.11 -20.40
N VAL A 323 -8.73 9.94 -21.04
CA VAL A 323 -7.69 9.49 -21.97
C VAL A 323 -8.35 9.04 -23.25
N ALA A 324 -7.80 9.45 -24.39
CA ALA A 324 -8.17 8.95 -25.70
C ALA A 324 -6.92 8.38 -26.38
N GLY A 325 -7.01 7.15 -26.86
CA GLY A 325 -5.87 6.45 -27.46
C GLY A 325 -6.22 5.83 -28.80
N PHE A 326 -5.24 5.84 -29.71
CA PHE A 326 -5.27 5.11 -30.97
C PHE A 326 -4.10 4.14 -30.98
N PHE A 327 -4.34 2.91 -31.43
CA PHE A 327 -3.30 1.88 -31.39
C PHE A 327 -3.36 0.95 -32.59
N GLY A 328 -2.21 0.36 -32.91
CA GLY A 328 -2.07 -0.64 -33.93
C GLY A 328 -1.08 -1.72 -33.54
N ARG A 329 -1.30 -2.91 -34.07
CA ARG A 329 -0.42 -4.06 -33.87
C ARG A 329 -0.30 -4.86 -35.18
N LEU A 330 0.91 -5.29 -35.47
CA LEU A 330 1.21 -6.25 -36.55
C LEU A 330 1.91 -7.44 -35.92
N ASN A 331 1.36 -8.63 -36.14
CA ASN A 331 2.00 -9.89 -35.81
C ASN A 331 2.29 -10.66 -37.12
N TYR A 332 3.47 -11.20 -37.20
CA TYR A 332 3.86 -12.06 -38.33
C TYR A 332 4.65 -13.26 -37.80
N SER A 333 4.30 -14.44 -38.27
CA SER A 333 5.04 -15.68 -38.02
C SER A 333 5.28 -16.43 -39.30
N TYR A 334 6.49 -16.94 -39.47
CA TYR A 334 6.86 -17.80 -40.60
C TYR A 334 7.27 -19.17 -40.08
N LYS A 335 6.55 -20.21 -40.55
CA LYS A 335 6.74 -21.63 -40.16
C LYS A 335 6.67 -21.85 -38.64
N ASP A 336 6.00 -20.99 -37.91
CA ASP A 336 6.00 -20.98 -36.44
C ASP A 336 7.40 -20.95 -35.79
N ARG A 337 8.42 -20.53 -36.56
CA ARG A 337 9.83 -20.44 -36.14
C ARG A 337 10.28 -19.02 -35.92
N TYR A 338 10.00 -18.15 -36.87
CA TYR A 338 10.36 -16.74 -36.83
C TYR A 338 9.12 -15.93 -36.52
N MET A 339 9.15 -15.20 -35.43
CA MET A 339 8.03 -14.43 -34.92
C MET A 339 8.44 -12.97 -34.78
N LEU A 340 7.59 -12.07 -35.26
CA LEU A 340 7.76 -10.62 -35.14
C LEU A 340 6.44 -10.01 -34.71
N GLU A 341 6.50 -9.13 -33.74
CA GLU A 341 5.38 -8.28 -33.33
C GLU A 341 5.83 -6.81 -33.29
N LEU A 342 5.03 -5.93 -33.88
CA LEU A 342 5.19 -4.49 -33.85
C LEU A 342 3.93 -3.87 -33.27
N ASN A 343 4.08 -2.99 -32.29
CA ASN A 343 2.97 -2.25 -31.69
C ASN A 343 3.27 -0.75 -31.70
N GLY A 344 2.22 0.04 -31.82
CA GLY A 344 2.29 1.48 -31.61
C GLY A 344 1.02 1.96 -30.95
N ARG A 345 1.17 2.88 -29.98
CA ARG A 345 0.07 3.50 -29.30
C ARG A 345 0.28 5.02 -29.20
N TYR A 346 -0.76 5.78 -29.53
CA TYR A 346 -0.77 7.24 -29.47
C TYR A 346 -1.88 7.68 -28.52
N ASP A 347 -1.53 8.08 -27.30
CA ASP A 347 -2.44 8.38 -26.21
C ASP A 347 -2.41 9.85 -25.82
N GLY A 348 -3.59 10.44 -25.62
CA GLY A 348 -3.75 11.79 -25.12
C GLY A 348 -4.49 11.83 -23.78
N SER A 349 -3.91 12.51 -22.79
CA SER A 349 -4.46 12.65 -21.44
C SER A 349 -4.86 14.10 -21.14
N SER A 350 -6.03 14.27 -20.50
CA SER A 350 -6.48 15.58 -20.01
C SER A 350 -5.69 16.09 -18.80
N ARG A 351 -4.85 15.25 -18.19
CA ARG A 351 -3.99 15.62 -17.04
C ARG A 351 -2.82 16.51 -17.43
N PHE A 352 -2.57 16.67 -18.73
CA PHE A 352 -1.48 17.50 -19.26
C PHE A 352 -1.99 18.71 -20.03
N PRO A 353 -1.20 19.80 -20.11
CA PRO A 353 -1.54 20.98 -20.87
C PRO A 353 -1.72 20.67 -22.37
N SER A 354 -2.51 21.44 -23.06
CA SER A 354 -2.99 21.14 -24.42
C SER A 354 -1.88 20.81 -25.44
N GLY A 355 -0.71 21.43 -25.33
CA GLY A 355 0.45 21.15 -26.20
C GLY A 355 1.18 19.85 -25.94
N ASN A 356 1.00 19.25 -24.74
CA ASN A 356 1.79 18.09 -24.26
C ASN A 356 0.92 16.88 -23.90
N ARG A 357 -0.36 16.88 -24.31
CA ARG A 357 -1.32 15.81 -23.98
C ARG A 357 -0.97 14.47 -24.58
N PHE A 358 -0.47 14.48 -25.83
CA PHE A 358 -0.29 13.28 -26.61
C PHE A 358 1.13 12.74 -26.51
N GLY A 359 1.26 11.43 -26.28
CA GLY A 359 2.50 10.67 -26.31
C GLY A 359 2.41 9.49 -27.28
N PHE A 360 3.52 9.16 -27.96
CA PHE A 360 3.63 7.97 -28.79
C PHE A 360 4.48 6.92 -28.08
N PHE A 361 3.95 5.70 -27.98
CA PHE A 361 4.53 4.58 -27.22
C PHE A 361 4.67 3.36 -28.15
N PRO A 362 5.81 3.23 -28.84
CA PRO A 362 6.10 2.08 -29.69
C PRO A 362 6.61 0.89 -28.87
N SER A 363 6.38 -0.32 -29.38
CA SER A 363 7.07 -1.53 -28.91
C SER A 363 7.22 -2.56 -30.03
N MET A 364 8.25 -3.39 -29.91
CA MET A 364 8.51 -4.51 -30.81
C MET A 364 9.04 -5.72 -30.06
N SER A 365 8.73 -6.90 -30.55
CA SER A 365 9.34 -8.14 -30.09
C SER A 365 9.64 -9.08 -31.24
N ALA A 366 10.71 -9.86 -31.09
CA ALA A 366 11.08 -10.91 -32.01
C ALA A 366 11.38 -12.19 -31.25
N GLY A 367 11.04 -13.32 -31.87
CA GLY A 367 11.32 -14.65 -31.34
C GLY A 367 11.80 -15.60 -32.44
N TYR A 368 12.78 -16.41 -32.10
CA TYR A 368 13.30 -17.44 -32.97
C TYR A 368 13.31 -18.79 -32.26
N ARG A 369 12.52 -19.73 -32.77
CA ARG A 369 12.45 -21.10 -32.28
C ARG A 369 13.46 -21.97 -33.02
N ILE A 370 14.68 -22.00 -32.49
CA ILE A 370 15.84 -22.69 -33.07
C ILE A 370 15.59 -24.20 -33.13
N SER A 371 14.92 -24.77 -32.12
CA SER A 371 14.61 -26.23 -32.09
C SER A 371 13.79 -26.75 -33.27
N GLU A 372 13.09 -25.86 -33.99
CA GLU A 372 12.29 -26.26 -35.15
C GLU A 372 13.10 -26.24 -36.46
N GLU A 373 14.37 -25.86 -36.41
CA GLU A 373 15.23 -25.89 -37.59
C GLU A 373 15.62 -27.32 -37.98
N PRO A 374 15.81 -27.60 -39.31
CA PRO A 374 16.18 -28.93 -39.77
C PRO A 374 17.44 -29.50 -39.12
N PHE A 375 18.43 -28.66 -38.87
CA PHE A 375 19.70 -29.08 -38.24
C PHE A 375 19.57 -29.45 -36.76
N MET A 376 18.47 -29.07 -36.08
CA MET A 376 18.18 -29.38 -34.69
C MET A 376 17.37 -30.66 -34.50
N GLN A 377 16.83 -31.26 -35.57
CA GLN A 377 15.92 -32.40 -35.48
C GLN A 377 16.55 -33.62 -34.77
N SER A 378 17.84 -33.87 -34.96
CA SER A 378 18.56 -34.95 -34.29
C SER A 378 18.68 -34.75 -32.78
N LEU A 379 18.60 -33.51 -32.30
CA LEU A 379 18.69 -33.15 -30.89
C LEU A 379 17.33 -33.10 -30.19
N LYS A 380 16.20 -33.18 -30.89
CA LYS A 380 14.84 -33.12 -30.34
C LYS A 380 14.58 -34.05 -29.15
N PRO A 381 15.09 -35.30 -29.09
CA PRO A 381 14.89 -36.14 -27.91
C PRO A 381 15.53 -35.61 -26.64
N TYR A 382 16.58 -34.79 -26.77
CA TYR A 382 17.31 -34.20 -25.64
C TYR A 382 16.94 -32.74 -25.41
N LEU A 383 16.73 -31.96 -26.47
CA LEU A 383 16.39 -30.52 -26.44
C LEU A 383 15.13 -30.33 -27.30
N SER A 384 13.97 -30.48 -26.66
CA SER A 384 12.64 -30.44 -27.32
C SER A 384 12.25 -29.02 -27.73
N THR A 385 12.67 -28.01 -27.00
CA THR A 385 12.44 -26.60 -27.35
C THR A 385 13.69 -25.78 -27.04
N LEU A 386 14.08 -24.96 -28.00
CA LEU A 386 15.04 -23.86 -27.79
C LEU A 386 14.53 -22.65 -28.53
N LYS A 387 14.21 -21.59 -27.78
CA LYS A 387 13.73 -20.32 -28.29
C LYS A 387 14.53 -19.18 -27.69
N ILE A 388 15.03 -18.29 -28.51
CA ILE A 388 15.54 -17.00 -28.10
C ILE A 388 14.49 -15.93 -28.42
N ARG A 389 14.39 -14.92 -27.56
CA ARG A 389 13.46 -13.81 -27.72
C ARG A 389 14.08 -12.50 -27.26
N GLY A 390 13.63 -11.42 -27.87
CA GLY A 390 13.98 -10.09 -27.45
C GLY A 390 12.80 -9.17 -27.64
N SER A 391 12.65 -8.23 -26.72
CA SER A 391 11.66 -7.17 -26.82
C SER A 391 12.23 -5.83 -26.43
N TRP A 392 11.74 -4.80 -27.07
CA TRP A 392 11.97 -3.42 -26.70
C TRP A 392 10.63 -2.69 -26.76
N GLY A 393 10.33 -1.90 -25.72
CA GLY A 393 9.07 -1.18 -25.71
C GLY A 393 9.09 0.01 -24.79
N MET A 394 8.20 0.96 -25.09
CA MET A 394 7.97 2.16 -24.32
C MET A 394 6.51 2.21 -23.88
N ILE A 395 6.26 2.54 -22.60
CA ILE A 395 4.94 2.84 -22.04
C ILE A 395 4.96 4.20 -21.39
N GLY A 396 3.81 4.90 -21.42
CA GLY A 396 3.61 6.18 -20.77
C GLY A 396 2.89 6.02 -19.43
N ASN A 397 3.34 6.75 -18.42
CA ASN A 397 2.65 6.92 -17.17
C ASN A 397 2.13 8.35 -17.05
N GLN A 398 0.83 8.49 -16.72
CA GLN A 398 0.15 9.77 -16.51
C GLN A 398 -0.18 10.05 -15.04
N ASP A 399 0.38 9.28 -14.11
CA ASP A 399 0.01 9.36 -12.69
C ASP A 399 0.56 10.64 -12.04
N VAL A 400 -0.10 11.73 -12.39
CA VAL A 400 0.01 13.04 -11.77
C VAL A 400 -1.41 13.47 -11.39
N GLY A 401 -1.56 14.21 -10.29
CA GLY A 401 -2.87 14.74 -9.91
C GLY A 401 -3.55 15.51 -11.03
N THR A 402 -4.87 15.57 -11.03
CA THR A 402 -5.65 16.39 -11.96
C THR A 402 -5.30 17.88 -11.77
N ASP A 403 -5.42 18.66 -12.82
CA ASP A 403 -5.30 20.13 -12.80
C ASP A 403 -3.93 20.68 -12.35
N ARG A 404 -2.86 19.85 -12.33
CA ARG A 404 -1.50 20.28 -11.94
C ARG A 404 -0.86 21.30 -12.86
N TYR A 405 -1.44 21.56 -14.01
CA TYR A 405 -1.03 22.59 -14.97
C TYR A 405 -1.93 23.85 -14.94
N ILE A 406 -2.93 23.89 -14.04
CA ILE A 406 -3.84 25.02 -13.85
C ILE A 406 -3.45 25.76 -12.58
N SER A 407 -3.11 27.03 -12.70
CA SER A 407 -2.83 27.88 -11.55
C SER A 407 -4.13 28.18 -10.80
N THR A 408 -4.17 27.88 -9.53
CA THR A 408 -5.34 28.05 -8.67
C THR A 408 -5.03 29.01 -7.52
N LEU A 409 -6.06 29.73 -7.07
CA LEU A 409 -6.05 30.53 -5.86
C LEU A 409 -6.88 29.80 -4.81
N SER A 410 -6.29 29.49 -3.67
CA SER A 410 -7.03 28.99 -2.52
C SER A 410 -7.41 30.11 -1.56
N THR A 411 -8.57 30.01 -0.93
CA THR A 411 -8.99 30.90 0.13
C THR A 411 -9.08 30.14 1.43
N SER A 412 -8.68 30.76 2.52
CA SER A 412 -8.80 30.21 3.88
C SER A 412 -9.29 31.28 4.83
N VAL A 413 -9.95 30.85 5.91
CA VAL A 413 -10.24 31.74 7.04
C VAL A 413 -8.97 31.85 7.87
N ASP A 414 -8.41 33.06 7.91
CA ASP A 414 -7.18 33.33 8.63
C ASP A 414 -7.41 33.35 10.17
N SER A 415 -6.33 33.21 10.91
CA SER A 415 -6.36 33.39 12.37
C SER A 415 -6.45 34.84 12.82
N TRP A 416 -6.28 35.81 11.93
CA TRP A 416 -6.43 37.24 12.21
C TRP A 416 -7.90 37.60 12.48
N ILE A 417 -8.09 38.45 13.48
CA ILE A 417 -9.41 38.95 13.87
C ILE A 417 -9.46 40.44 13.52
N ILE A 418 -10.38 40.84 12.63
CA ILE A 418 -10.68 42.24 12.32
C ILE A 418 -12.15 42.48 12.67
N ASP A 419 -12.42 43.50 13.49
CA ASP A 419 -13.75 43.86 13.97
C ASP A 419 -14.49 42.66 14.64
N GLY A 420 -13.75 41.86 15.41
CA GLY A 420 -14.30 40.71 16.14
C GLY A 420 -14.61 39.48 15.26
N LYS A 421 -14.23 39.49 13.99
CA LYS A 421 -14.46 38.38 13.04
C LYS A 421 -13.15 37.89 12.42
N LYS A 422 -13.04 36.58 12.24
CA LYS A 422 -11.97 36.01 11.41
C LYS A 422 -12.16 36.42 9.96
N VAL A 423 -11.08 36.88 9.34
CA VAL A 423 -11.12 37.34 7.93
C VAL A 423 -10.79 36.22 6.96
N GLN A 424 -11.39 36.27 5.80
CA GLN A 424 -11.04 35.41 4.69
C GLN A 424 -9.82 35.99 3.98
N SER A 425 -8.78 35.17 3.82
CA SER A 425 -7.57 35.50 3.08
C SER A 425 -7.46 34.67 1.80
N THR A 426 -6.85 35.25 0.80
CA THR A 426 -6.51 34.54 -0.45
C THR A 426 -5.03 34.19 -0.41
N GLN A 427 -4.73 32.92 -0.60
CA GLN A 427 -3.36 32.44 -0.65
C GLN A 427 -2.70 32.81 -1.99
N LYS A 428 -1.37 32.71 -2.04
CA LYS A 428 -0.62 32.92 -3.29
C LYS A 428 -1.05 31.91 -4.35
N PRO A 429 -1.06 32.29 -5.65
CA PRO A 429 -1.36 31.35 -6.72
C PRO A 429 -0.32 30.23 -6.75
N THR A 430 -0.76 29.01 -7.05
CA THR A 430 0.15 27.89 -7.29
C THR A 430 0.98 28.13 -8.55
N ILE A 431 2.28 27.87 -8.47
CA ILE A 431 3.15 27.85 -9.65
C ILE A 431 2.91 26.53 -10.39
N VAL A 432 2.77 26.60 -11.70
CA VAL A 432 2.49 25.43 -12.55
C VAL A 432 3.50 25.35 -13.70
N SER A 433 3.78 24.12 -14.14
CA SER A 433 4.62 23.88 -15.32
C SER A 433 3.76 23.80 -16.58
N SER A 434 4.13 24.58 -17.59
CA SER A 434 3.51 24.50 -18.92
C SER A 434 4.05 23.35 -19.77
N THR A 435 5.13 22.70 -19.34
CA THR A 435 5.82 21.61 -20.06
C THR A 435 5.48 20.22 -19.54
N LEU A 436 4.61 20.14 -18.54
CA LEU A 436 4.21 18.86 -17.92
C LEU A 436 3.68 17.87 -18.98
N THR A 437 4.23 16.64 -19.00
CA THR A 437 3.89 15.60 -19.95
C THR A 437 4.08 14.20 -19.35
N TRP A 438 3.92 13.18 -20.17
CA TRP A 438 4.04 11.77 -19.79
C TRP A 438 5.42 11.41 -19.23
N GLU A 439 5.44 10.68 -18.13
CA GLU A 439 6.60 9.89 -17.70
C GLU A 439 6.73 8.68 -18.62
N LYS A 440 7.95 8.32 -19.01
CA LYS A 440 8.21 7.25 -19.99
C LYS A 440 8.98 6.11 -19.33
N VAL A 441 8.52 4.90 -19.53
CA VAL A 441 9.22 3.68 -19.11
C VAL A 441 9.61 2.90 -20.35
N THR A 442 10.92 2.80 -20.61
CA THR A 442 11.48 2.05 -21.74
C THR A 442 12.16 0.80 -21.21
N THR A 443 11.81 -0.36 -21.75
CA THR A 443 12.38 -1.65 -21.36
C THR A 443 12.97 -2.36 -22.57
N LEU A 444 14.20 -2.83 -22.43
CA LEU A 444 14.83 -3.83 -23.28
C LEU A 444 14.89 -5.15 -22.49
N ASP A 445 14.40 -6.21 -23.09
CA ASP A 445 14.37 -7.54 -22.51
C ASP A 445 14.93 -8.57 -23.50
N LEU A 446 15.79 -9.48 -23.01
CA LEU A 446 16.37 -10.59 -23.75
C LEU A 446 16.13 -11.89 -23.00
N GLY A 447 15.47 -12.84 -23.65
CA GLY A 447 15.04 -14.07 -23.02
C GLY A 447 15.46 -15.34 -23.78
N LEU A 448 15.62 -16.41 -23.02
CA LEU A 448 15.91 -17.75 -23.48
C LEU A 448 14.92 -18.73 -22.84
N ASP A 449 14.24 -19.51 -23.68
CA ASP A 449 13.38 -20.61 -23.26
C ASP A 449 13.97 -21.94 -23.81
N ALA A 450 14.28 -22.88 -22.90
CA ALA A 450 14.78 -24.21 -23.27
C ALA A 450 13.96 -25.31 -22.57
N ARG A 451 13.63 -26.36 -23.30
CA ARG A 451 12.98 -27.57 -22.81
C ARG A 451 13.79 -28.79 -23.16
N PHE A 452 14.01 -29.65 -22.19
CA PHE A 452 14.85 -30.85 -22.32
C PHE A 452 14.05 -32.11 -22.00
N PHE A 453 14.49 -33.25 -22.58
CA PHE A 453 14.01 -34.58 -22.25
C PHE A 453 12.48 -34.73 -22.40
N ASN A 454 11.97 -34.39 -23.58
CA ASN A 454 10.54 -34.37 -23.89
C ASN A 454 9.74 -33.50 -22.88
N ASP A 455 10.23 -32.28 -22.69
CA ASP A 455 9.65 -31.26 -21.82
C ASP A 455 9.68 -31.57 -20.29
N ALA A 456 10.43 -32.60 -19.87
CA ALA A 456 10.57 -32.94 -18.46
C ALA A 456 11.30 -31.87 -17.67
N LEU A 457 12.32 -31.22 -18.26
CA LEU A 457 13.08 -30.12 -17.65
C LEU A 457 12.89 -28.85 -18.47
N GLY A 458 12.47 -27.78 -17.82
CA GLY A 458 12.36 -26.44 -18.40
C GLY A 458 13.35 -25.47 -17.77
N VAL A 459 13.89 -24.58 -18.60
CA VAL A 459 14.75 -23.47 -18.17
C VAL A 459 14.30 -22.22 -18.91
N THR A 460 13.95 -21.18 -18.14
CA THR A 460 13.62 -19.85 -18.67
C THR A 460 14.56 -18.84 -18.02
N PHE A 461 15.23 -18.05 -18.83
CA PHE A 461 16.12 -17.00 -18.39
C PHE A 461 15.76 -15.69 -19.09
N ASP A 462 15.68 -14.61 -18.30
CA ASP A 462 15.46 -13.25 -18.78
C ASP A 462 16.51 -12.31 -18.21
N TRP A 463 16.99 -11.42 -19.05
CA TRP A 463 17.77 -10.25 -18.65
C TRP A 463 17.08 -9.00 -19.19
N TYR A 464 16.90 -8.00 -18.32
CA TYR A 464 16.24 -6.76 -18.70
C TYR A 464 16.98 -5.52 -18.23
N ASN A 465 16.75 -4.45 -19.00
CA ASN A 465 17.16 -3.08 -18.65
C ASN A 465 15.97 -2.15 -18.84
N ARG A 466 15.47 -1.61 -17.74
CA ARG A 466 14.32 -0.70 -17.70
C ARG A 466 14.79 0.70 -17.32
N THR A 467 14.45 1.68 -18.13
CA THR A 467 14.72 3.10 -17.87
C THR A 467 13.42 3.85 -17.71
N THR A 468 13.19 4.45 -16.54
CA THR A 468 12.08 5.38 -16.31
C THR A 468 12.62 6.79 -16.41
N SER A 469 12.18 7.53 -17.39
CA SER A 469 12.61 8.91 -17.68
C SER A 469 11.44 9.88 -17.54
N ASP A 470 11.76 11.16 -17.45
CA ASP A 470 10.75 12.23 -17.32
C ASP A 470 9.85 12.01 -16.08
N ILE A 471 10.42 11.57 -14.96
CA ILE A 471 9.68 11.22 -13.73
C ILE A 471 8.94 12.45 -13.22
N LEU A 472 7.64 12.25 -12.95
CA LEU A 472 6.74 13.28 -12.43
C LEU A 472 6.96 13.48 -10.92
N THR A 473 7.47 14.66 -10.54
CA THR A 473 7.69 15.04 -9.14
C THR A 473 7.72 16.54 -8.97
N THR A 474 7.66 17.02 -7.72
CA THR A 474 7.80 18.44 -7.41
C THR A 474 9.26 18.88 -7.51
N ALA A 475 9.52 20.01 -8.13
CA ALA A 475 10.84 20.63 -8.15
C ALA A 475 11.28 21.02 -6.73
N ASN A 476 12.57 20.91 -6.44
CA ASN A 476 13.12 21.42 -5.17
C ASN A 476 13.66 22.83 -5.39
N LEU A 477 12.80 23.82 -5.18
CA LEU A 477 13.14 25.23 -5.39
C LEU A 477 13.43 25.92 -4.05
N PRO A 478 14.29 26.98 -4.04
CA PRO A 478 14.57 27.73 -2.81
C PRO A 478 13.30 28.32 -2.19
N ALA A 479 13.20 28.30 -0.87
CA ALA A 479 12.09 28.89 -0.11
C ALA A 479 11.89 30.40 -0.36
N THR A 480 12.91 31.08 -0.85
CA THR A 480 12.86 32.50 -1.26
C THR A 480 11.89 32.77 -2.40
N LEU A 481 11.49 31.73 -3.15
CA LEU A 481 10.43 31.82 -4.17
C LEU A 481 9.07 32.20 -3.56
N GLY A 482 8.85 31.86 -2.29
CA GLY A 482 7.65 32.23 -1.56
C GLY A 482 6.36 31.55 -2.05
N ALA A 483 6.47 30.46 -2.80
CA ALA A 483 5.36 29.62 -3.27
C ALA A 483 5.82 28.18 -3.37
N ASP A 484 4.85 27.25 -3.42
CA ASP A 484 5.14 25.83 -3.61
C ASP A 484 5.70 25.57 -5.01
N ALA A 485 6.64 24.65 -5.07
CA ALA A 485 7.25 24.26 -6.32
C ALA A 485 6.27 23.52 -7.25
N PRO A 486 6.33 23.77 -8.56
CA PRO A 486 5.48 23.08 -9.53
C PRO A 486 5.84 21.61 -9.67
N TYR A 487 4.91 20.82 -10.18
CA TYR A 487 5.22 19.51 -10.74
C TYR A 487 5.93 19.66 -12.08
N GLU A 488 7.00 18.88 -12.26
CA GLU A 488 7.78 18.87 -13.50
C GLU A 488 8.20 17.45 -13.85
N ASN A 489 8.54 17.25 -15.13
CA ASN A 489 9.17 16.02 -15.61
C ASN A 489 10.68 16.14 -15.40
N MET A 490 11.18 15.49 -14.35
CA MET A 490 12.61 15.52 -14.03
C MET A 490 13.07 14.17 -13.50
N GLY A 491 14.32 13.88 -13.73
CA GLY A 491 14.92 12.66 -13.22
C GLY A 491 14.74 11.45 -14.13
N THR A 492 15.69 10.54 -13.96
CA THR A 492 15.74 9.26 -14.65
C THR A 492 16.27 8.22 -13.68
N ILE A 493 15.61 7.07 -13.60
CA ILE A 493 16.08 5.89 -12.89
C ILE A 493 16.26 4.74 -13.87
N GLN A 494 17.22 3.88 -13.61
CA GLN A 494 17.52 2.70 -14.41
C GLN A 494 17.52 1.46 -13.53
N THR A 495 16.73 0.46 -13.93
CA THR A 495 16.69 -0.86 -13.31
C THR A 495 17.31 -1.87 -14.25
N LYS A 496 18.31 -2.61 -13.77
CA LYS A 496 18.90 -3.76 -14.45
C LYS A 496 18.63 -4.99 -13.60
N GLY A 497 18.11 -6.03 -14.22
CA GLY A 497 17.80 -7.28 -13.52
C GLY A 497 17.90 -8.50 -14.41
N TRP A 498 17.83 -9.65 -13.77
CA TRP A 498 17.74 -10.93 -14.42
C TRP A 498 16.85 -11.89 -13.62
N GLU A 499 16.23 -12.83 -14.31
CA GLU A 499 15.34 -13.84 -13.74
C GLU A 499 15.69 -15.20 -14.32
N LEU A 500 15.73 -16.23 -13.48
CA LEU A 500 15.94 -17.62 -13.87
C LEU A 500 14.87 -18.48 -13.22
N ALA A 501 14.15 -19.23 -14.05
CA ALA A 501 13.22 -20.25 -13.59
C ALA A 501 13.61 -21.61 -14.16
N ILE A 502 13.61 -22.64 -13.32
CA ILE A 502 13.87 -24.03 -13.67
C ILE A 502 12.70 -24.85 -13.19
N ASP A 503 12.07 -25.60 -14.08
CA ASP A 503 11.02 -26.54 -13.74
C ASP A 503 11.39 -27.96 -14.19
N TYR A 504 11.10 -28.93 -13.31
CA TYR A 504 11.27 -30.35 -13.63
C TYR A 504 9.98 -31.09 -13.27
N ARG A 505 9.50 -31.93 -14.20
CA ARG A 505 8.29 -32.75 -14.01
C ARG A 505 8.54 -34.16 -14.50
N HIS A 506 8.15 -35.14 -13.67
CA HIS A 506 8.26 -36.53 -14.03
C HIS A 506 7.07 -37.34 -13.52
N THR A 507 6.55 -38.21 -14.39
CA THR A 507 5.51 -39.17 -14.01
C THR A 507 6.11 -40.57 -14.03
N PHE A 508 6.19 -41.19 -12.86
CA PHE A 508 6.70 -42.54 -12.70
C PHE A 508 5.69 -43.58 -13.21
N LYS A 509 6.19 -44.76 -13.57
CA LYS A 509 5.34 -45.85 -14.06
C LYS A 509 4.29 -46.34 -13.06
N ASN A 510 4.49 -46.11 -11.75
CA ASN A 510 3.55 -46.42 -10.70
C ASN A 510 2.41 -45.39 -10.52
N GLY A 511 2.36 -44.36 -11.39
CA GLY A 511 1.36 -43.32 -11.36
C GLY A 511 1.66 -42.17 -10.39
N LEU A 512 2.86 -42.13 -9.80
CA LEU A 512 3.32 -40.98 -9.02
C LEU A 512 3.79 -39.88 -9.98
N HIS A 513 3.18 -38.72 -9.87
CA HIS A 513 3.62 -37.47 -10.52
C HIS A 513 4.41 -36.65 -9.50
N PHE A 514 5.56 -36.10 -9.92
CA PHE A 514 6.40 -35.22 -9.13
C PHE A 514 6.82 -34.01 -9.95
N GLY A 515 6.67 -32.84 -9.38
CA GLY A 515 7.09 -31.58 -9.97
C GLY A 515 7.90 -30.73 -9.00
N VAL A 516 8.88 -30.01 -9.55
CA VAL A 516 9.69 -29.02 -8.84
C VAL A 516 9.77 -27.79 -9.73
N THR A 517 9.50 -26.63 -9.18
CA THR A 517 9.78 -25.35 -9.84
C THR A 517 10.61 -24.49 -8.90
N ALA A 518 11.80 -24.10 -9.35
CA ALA A 518 12.68 -23.19 -8.63
C ALA A 518 12.84 -21.91 -9.44
N SER A 519 12.80 -20.76 -8.78
CA SER A 519 13.03 -19.46 -9.39
C SER A 519 13.99 -18.62 -8.55
N VAL A 520 14.79 -17.82 -9.22
CA VAL A 520 15.65 -16.81 -8.60
C VAL A 520 15.69 -15.57 -9.49
N ALA A 521 15.63 -14.41 -8.86
CA ALA A 521 15.70 -13.11 -9.53
C ALA A 521 16.56 -12.13 -8.71
N ASP A 522 17.22 -11.23 -9.40
CA ASP A 522 17.94 -10.11 -8.81
C ASP A 522 17.76 -8.86 -9.66
N ASP A 523 17.54 -7.72 -9.01
CA ASP A 523 17.51 -6.43 -9.69
C ASP A 523 18.17 -5.32 -8.87
N LYS A 524 18.62 -4.31 -9.59
CA LYS A 524 19.20 -3.09 -9.01
C LYS A 524 18.64 -1.88 -9.75
N THR A 525 18.06 -0.94 -8.99
CA THR A 525 17.58 0.34 -9.51
C THR A 525 18.48 1.49 -9.04
N GLU A 526 18.98 2.26 -9.98
CA GLU A 526 19.88 3.40 -9.75
C GLU A 526 19.28 4.69 -10.29
N VAL A 527 19.43 5.78 -9.55
CA VAL A 527 19.08 7.14 -10.00
C VAL A 527 20.19 7.63 -10.92
N THR A 528 19.95 7.64 -12.23
CA THR A 528 20.97 8.00 -13.23
C THR A 528 20.98 9.50 -13.57
N LYS A 529 19.87 10.18 -13.32
CA LYS A 529 19.76 11.62 -13.48
C LYS A 529 18.70 12.18 -12.53
N TRP A 530 19.02 13.25 -11.81
CA TRP A 530 18.07 13.93 -10.95
C TRP A 530 18.34 15.43 -10.91
N THR A 531 17.40 16.21 -11.44
CA THR A 531 17.52 17.67 -11.51
C THR A 531 17.03 18.29 -10.19
N TYR A 532 17.65 19.38 -9.76
CA TYR A 532 17.28 20.19 -8.59
C TYR A 532 17.41 19.55 -7.22
N ASN A 533 17.89 18.31 -7.07
CA ASN A 533 18.15 17.76 -5.77
C ASN A 533 19.64 17.73 -5.46
N THR A 534 20.09 18.70 -4.67
CA THR A 534 21.46 18.78 -4.16
C THR A 534 21.59 18.23 -2.73
N LYS A 535 20.47 17.81 -2.11
CA LYS A 535 20.50 17.33 -0.74
C LYS A 535 21.16 15.95 -0.67
N ILE A 536 22.08 15.81 0.25
CA ILE A 536 22.59 14.51 0.65
C ILE A 536 21.50 13.79 1.44
N PRO A 537 21.25 12.49 1.21
CA PRO A 537 20.29 11.74 2.00
C PRO A 537 20.59 11.87 3.49
N SER A 538 19.57 12.17 4.29
CA SER A 538 19.73 12.32 5.74
C SER A 538 19.98 10.98 6.41
N TYR A 539 20.52 11.03 7.63
CA TYR A 539 20.68 9.85 8.48
C TYR A 539 19.36 9.06 8.60
N GLY A 540 19.43 7.74 8.36
CA GLY A 540 18.28 6.86 8.38
C GLY A 540 17.36 6.98 7.17
N ALA A 541 17.67 7.82 6.16
CA ALA A 541 16.90 7.89 4.93
C ALA A 541 17.02 6.57 4.15
N THR A 542 15.90 6.05 3.70
CA THR A 542 15.84 4.83 2.88
C THR A 542 15.48 5.11 1.41
N GLY A 543 15.25 6.35 1.05
CA GLY A 543 15.21 6.91 -0.31
C GLY A 543 14.28 6.29 -1.35
N TRP A 544 13.66 5.13 -1.11
CA TRP A 544 12.86 4.48 -2.15
C TRP A 544 11.43 5.03 -2.26
N TRP A 545 10.87 5.58 -1.20
CA TRP A 545 9.53 6.20 -1.19
C TRP A 545 9.56 7.73 -1.23
N ASP A 546 10.67 8.34 -0.84
CA ASP A 546 10.82 9.79 -0.79
C ASP A 546 11.67 10.29 -1.97
N LYS A 547 11.01 10.64 -3.06
CA LYS A 547 11.66 11.21 -4.24
C LYS A 547 12.43 12.51 -3.95
N SER A 548 12.12 13.21 -2.86
CA SER A 548 12.86 14.42 -2.46
C SER A 548 14.28 14.11 -1.98
N ALA A 549 14.54 12.88 -1.57
CA ALA A 549 15.85 12.40 -1.14
C ALA A 549 16.70 11.80 -2.28
N TYR A 550 16.17 11.70 -3.49
CA TYR A 550 16.92 11.12 -4.62
C TYR A 550 18.10 11.98 -5.03
N LYS A 551 19.21 11.32 -5.24
CA LYS A 551 20.47 11.91 -5.72
C LYS A 551 21.03 11.06 -6.84
N GLU A 552 21.62 11.70 -7.84
CA GLU A 552 22.31 11.02 -8.93
C GLU A 552 23.40 10.08 -8.43
N GLY A 553 23.43 8.84 -8.93
CA GLY A 553 24.29 7.76 -8.49
C GLY A 553 23.79 6.95 -7.29
N MET A 554 22.67 7.33 -6.65
CA MET A 554 22.08 6.59 -5.55
C MET A 554 21.37 5.33 -6.04
N VAL A 555 21.48 4.24 -5.29
CA VAL A 555 20.67 3.03 -5.49
C VAL A 555 19.40 3.14 -4.66
N LEU A 556 18.25 2.81 -5.25
CA LEU A 556 16.99 2.81 -4.51
C LEU A 556 17.05 1.82 -3.34
N GLY A 557 16.55 2.27 -2.20
CA GLY A 557 16.56 1.49 -0.97
C GLY A 557 17.85 1.64 -0.13
N ASP A 558 18.86 2.38 -0.58
CA ASP A 558 20.07 2.63 0.21
C ASP A 558 19.72 3.24 1.58
N ILE A 559 20.26 2.61 2.63
CA ILE A 559 20.15 3.08 4.00
C ILE A 559 21.44 3.82 4.35
N TRP A 560 21.28 5.10 4.64
CA TRP A 560 22.38 5.96 5.03
C TRP A 560 22.54 5.99 6.54
N GLY A 561 23.75 5.75 7.03
CA GLY A 561 24.06 5.73 8.46
C GLY A 561 25.54 5.85 8.73
N LEU A 562 25.88 5.92 10.01
CA LEU A 562 27.25 5.87 10.48
C LEU A 562 27.74 4.42 10.48
N GLN A 563 28.97 4.19 10.06
CA GLN A 563 29.57 2.85 10.10
C GLN A 563 30.02 2.51 11.52
N PHE A 564 29.59 1.34 12.02
CA PHE A 564 30.11 0.77 13.24
C PHE A 564 31.61 0.46 13.09
N ASP A 565 32.41 0.89 14.05
CA ASP A 565 33.82 0.48 14.17
C ASP A 565 33.95 -0.65 15.18
N ARG A 566 33.73 -0.35 16.45
CA ARG A 566 33.83 -1.28 17.58
C ARG A 566 33.02 -0.77 18.78
N PHE A 567 32.91 -1.57 19.80
CA PHE A 567 32.48 -1.09 21.11
C PHE A 567 33.65 -0.45 21.87
N LEU A 568 33.34 0.60 22.63
CA LEU A 568 34.27 1.18 23.59
C LEU A 568 34.59 0.18 24.70
N THR A 569 35.82 0.10 25.12
CA THR A 569 36.30 -0.74 26.21
C THR A 569 36.82 0.10 27.37
N GLU A 570 37.08 -0.48 28.52
CA GLU A 570 37.69 0.23 29.66
C GLU A 570 39.00 0.93 29.30
N ASP A 571 39.74 0.35 28.35
CA ASP A 571 41.03 0.91 27.86
C ASP A 571 40.84 2.22 27.08
N ASP A 572 39.65 2.58 26.66
CA ASP A 572 39.36 3.81 25.92
C ASP A 572 39.10 5.01 26.83
N PHE A 573 39.07 4.81 28.14
CA PHE A 573 38.76 5.83 29.12
C PHE A 573 39.97 6.21 29.98
N ASN A 574 40.03 7.48 30.37
CA ASN A 574 40.94 7.97 31.39
C ASN A 574 40.38 7.61 32.80
N ALA A 575 41.22 7.78 33.84
CA ALA A 575 40.82 7.51 35.21
C ALA A 575 39.67 8.39 35.73
N ASP A 576 39.40 9.54 35.09
CA ASP A 576 38.28 10.43 35.36
C ASP A 576 37.00 10.09 34.62
N GLY A 577 37.00 9.02 33.81
CA GLY A 577 35.87 8.58 33.02
C GLY A 577 35.72 9.29 31.67
N SER A 578 36.61 10.20 31.30
CA SER A 578 36.61 10.82 29.97
C SER A 578 37.25 9.90 28.92
N LEU A 579 36.87 10.06 27.66
CA LEU A 579 37.49 9.33 26.54
C LEU A 579 38.96 9.74 26.36
N LYS A 580 39.82 8.79 26.05
CA LYS A 580 41.23 9.04 25.76
C LYS A 580 41.39 9.86 24.48
N ALA A 581 42.44 10.67 24.45
CA ALA A 581 42.85 11.40 23.26
C ALA A 581 43.21 10.43 22.12
N GLY A 582 42.84 10.80 20.88
CA GLY A 582 43.10 9.99 19.68
C GLY A 582 41.91 9.18 19.21
N LEU A 583 40.81 9.16 19.96
CA LEU A 583 39.52 8.71 19.48
C LEU A 583 38.78 9.87 18.79
N PRO A 584 38.01 9.63 17.72
CA PRO A 584 37.19 10.67 17.10
C PRO A 584 36.13 11.18 18.07
N ASP A 585 35.89 12.49 18.06
CA ASP A 585 34.80 13.10 18.82
C ASP A 585 33.43 12.81 18.20
N GLN A 586 32.65 11.98 18.86
CA GLN A 586 31.30 11.60 18.40
C GLN A 586 30.16 12.24 19.23
N THR A 587 30.46 13.26 20.01
CA THR A 587 29.47 13.93 20.89
C THR A 587 28.32 14.54 20.08
N LYS A 588 28.57 14.98 18.83
CA LYS A 588 27.56 15.57 17.93
C LYS A 588 26.48 14.60 17.43
N VAL A 589 26.72 13.30 17.54
CA VAL A 589 25.77 12.28 17.09
C VAL A 589 24.97 11.65 18.22
N PHE A 590 25.27 12.00 19.46
CA PHE A 590 24.56 11.61 20.67
C PHE A 590 23.77 12.79 21.27
N PRO A 591 22.81 12.53 22.19
CA PRO A 591 22.12 13.59 22.91
C PRO A 591 23.08 14.50 23.69
N ALA A 592 22.78 15.78 23.78
CA ALA A 592 23.60 16.71 24.55
C ALA A 592 23.76 16.23 26.01
N GLY A 593 25.03 16.22 26.49
CA GLY A 593 25.37 15.74 27.84
C GLY A 593 25.44 14.21 27.97
N TYR A 594 25.41 13.47 26.87
CA TYR A 594 25.63 12.01 26.90
C TYR A 594 27.01 11.68 27.46
N GLN A 595 27.05 10.78 28.44
CA GLN A 595 28.29 10.29 29.03
C GLN A 595 28.59 8.90 28.50
N PHE A 596 29.70 8.78 27.77
CA PHE A 596 30.12 7.51 27.22
C PHE A 596 30.61 6.56 28.32
N ALA A 597 30.40 5.29 28.11
CA ALA A 597 30.81 4.21 28.99
C ALA A 597 31.34 3.01 28.18
N PRO A 598 32.09 2.11 28.80
CA PRO A 598 32.45 0.84 28.16
C PRO A 598 31.20 0.09 27.71
N GLY A 599 31.22 -0.38 26.45
CA GLY A 599 30.10 -1.02 25.79
C GLY A 599 29.29 -0.11 24.85
N ASP A 600 29.51 1.20 24.88
CA ASP A 600 28.96 2.11 23.88
C ASP A 600 29.62 1.94 22.52
N VAL A 601 28.89 2.34 21.48
CA VAL A 601 29.34 2.22 20.09
C VAL A 601 30.36 3.31 19.76
N LEU A 602 31.45 2.92 19.13
CA LEU A 602 32.37 3.83 18.42
C LEU A 602 32.07 3.72 16.92
N TYR A 603 31.89 4.87 16.27
CA TYR A 603 31.73 4.96 14.83
C TYR A 603 33.02 5.29 14.12
N LYS A 604 33.12 4.93 12.84
CA LYS A 604 34.27 5.25 11.99
C LYS A 604 34.25 6.70 11.55
N ASP A 605 35.34 7.38 11.74
CA ASP A 605 35.65 8.66 11.11
C ASP A 605 36.09 8.40 9.65
N LEU A 606 35.17 8.67 8.72
CA LEU A 606 35.35 8.31 7.31
C LEU A 606 36.12 9.35 6.51
N ASP A 607 36.20 10.59 6.99
CA ASP A 607 36.94 11.67 6.36
C ASP A 607 38.25 11.99 7.10
N ASN A 608 38.52 11.32 8.23
CA ASN A 608 39.69 11.45 9.08
C ASN A 608 39.90 12.87 9.63
N ASN A 609 38.84 13.57 9.92
CA ASN A 609 38.88 14.93 10.46
C ASN A 609 38.92 14.97 12.00
N GLY A 610 38.78 13.83 12.66
CA GLY A 610 38.75 13.67 14.12
C GLY A 610 37.40 13.88 14.76
N GLU A 611 36.34 14.09 14.01
CA GLU A 611 34.96 14.28 14.50
C GLU A 611 33.99 13.37 13.75
N ILE A 612 33.02 12.76 14.44
CA ILE A 612 31.91 12.02 13.84
C ILE A 612 30.71 12.93 13.69
N VAL A 613 30.26 13.16 12.47
CA VAL A 613 29.11 14.00 12.16
C VAL A 613 28.16 13.33 11.18
N LYS A 614 26.85 13.49 11.39
CA LYS A 614 25.82 12.90 10.51
C LYS A 614 25.72 13.63 9.17
N GLN A 615 25.82 14.93 9.19
CA GLN A 615 25.75 15.80 8.02
C GLN A 615 26.03 17.24 8.45
N THR A 616 26.91 17.93 7.76
CA THR A 616 27.25 19.32 8.09
C THR A 616 26.48 20.31 7.26
N ASN A 617 26.23 20.01 5.98
CA ASN A 617 25.45 20.85 5.06
C ASN A 617 24.96 20.03 3.84
N THR A 618 24.32 20.67 2.90
CA THR A 618 23.75 20.02 1.70
C THR A 618 24.78 19.36 0.77
N ASN A 619 26.05 19.76 0.87
CA ASN A 619 27.14 19.28 0.01
C ASN A 619 28.12 18.38 0.73
N ASP A 620 27.99 18.27 2.06
CA ASP A 620 28.89 17.50 2.92
C ASP A 620 28.10 16.47 3.72
N LYS A 621 28.34 15.20 3.42
CA LYS A 621 27.68 14.06 4.07
C LYS A 621 28.26 13.75 5.46
N GLY A 622 29.34 14.38 5.86
CA GLY A 622 30.10 13.98 7.06
C GLY A 622 30.52 12.50 6.93
N ASP A 623 30.35 11.76 8.02
CA ASP A 623 30.67 10.33 8.09
C ASP A 623 29.54 9.40 7.66
N LEU A 624 28.51 9.94 6.99
CA LEU A 624 27.45 9.08 6.47
C LEU A 624 27.92 8.27 5.27
N SER A 625 27.56 7.00 5.27
CA SER A 625 27.77 6.06 4.17
C SER A 625 26.56 5.14 4.01
N VAL A 626 26.51 4.43 2.90
CA VAL A 626 25.51 3.38 2.69
C VAL A 626 25.89 2.19 3.58
N ILE A 627 25.06 1.89 4.56
CA ILE A 627 25.27 0.79 5.52
C ILE A 627 24.40 -0.43 5.23
N GLY A 628 23.46 -0.33 4.30
CA GLY A 628 22.57 -1.40 3.90
C GLY A 628 21.63 -0.96 2.79
N ASN A 629 20.74 -1.87 2.39
CA ASN A 629 19.68 -1.58 1.45
C ASN A 629 18.36 -2.21 1.95
N ALA A 630 17.28 -1.45 1.93
CA ALA A 630 15.97 -1.88 2.43
C ALA A 630 15.22 -2.78 1.42
N LEU A 631 15.66 -2.82 0.15
CA LEU A 631 15.05 -3.67 -0.87
C LEU A 631 15.80 -5.00 -0.94
N PRO A 632 15.08 -6.14 -0.94
CA PRO A 632 15.72 -7.44 -1.10
C PRO A 632 16.34 -7.54 -2.50
N ARG A 633 17.62 -7.94 -2.57
CA ARG A 633 18.34 -8.12 -3.82
C ARG A 633 17.98 -9.46 -4.47
N LEU A 634 18.11 -10.54 -3.74
CA LEU A 634 17.78 -11.87 -4.23
C LEU A 634 16.38 -12.28 -3.79
N GLN A 635 15.54 -12.59 -4.77
CA GLN A 635 14.22 -13.17 -4.56
C GLN A 635 14.24 -14.58 -5.11
N PHE A 636 13.84 -15.56 -4.31
CA PHE A 636 13.80 -16.96 -4.73
C PHE A 636 12.50 -17.61 -4.31
N GLY A 637 12.07 -18.58 -5.11
CA GLY A 637 10.90 -19.39 -4.85
C GLY A 637 11.18 -20.85 -5.12
N LEU A 638 10.61 -21.73 -4.33
CA LEU A 638 10.60 -23.18 -4.54
C LEU A 638 9.18 -23.70 -4.37
N ASN A 639 8.68 -24.34 -5.41
CA ASN A 639 7.41 -25.03 -5.37
C ASN A 639 7.63 -26.53 -5.63
N LEU A 640 7.05 -27.35 -4.79
CA LEU A 640 7.07 -28.82 -4.90
C LEU A 640 5.63 -29.31 -5.04
N ASP A 641 5.37 -30.11 -6.05
CA ASP A 641 4.08 -30.76 -6.23
C ASP A 641 4.24 -32.28 -6.38
N ALA A 642 3.32 -33.01 -5.80
CA ALA A 642 3.25 -34.44 -5.95
C ALA A 642 1.78 -34.90 -5.98
N ALA A 643 1.47 -35.78 -6.93
CA ALA A 643 0.16 -36.40 -7.04
C ALA A 643 0.32 -37.90 -7.34
N TRP A 644 -0.56 -38.72 -6.78
CA TRP A 644 -0.54 -40.16 -7.02
C TRP A 644 -1.93 -40.66 -7.38
N LYS A 645 -2.06 -41.21 -8.62
CA LYS A 645 -3.32 -41.80 -9.14
C LYS A 645 -4.55 -40.87 -9.04
N GLY A 646 -4.34 -39.54 -9.01
CA GLY A 646 -5.38 -38.52 -8.92
C GLY A 646 -5.64 -37.85 -10.25
#